data_e2a5f0a7d253823386ec4915a5beef4f
#
_entry.id   e2a5f0a7d253823386ec4915a5beef4f
#
_cell.length_a   1.000
_cell.length_b   1.000
_cell.length_c   1.000
_cell.angle_alpha   90.00
_cell.angle_beta   90.00
_cell.angle_gamma   90.00
#
_symmetry.space_group_name_H-M   'P 1'
#
loop_
_entity.id
_entity.type
_entity.pdbx_description
1 polymer ?
#
loop_
_entity_poly.entity_id
_entity_poly.type
_entity_poly.pdbx_seq_one_letter_code
_entity_poly.pdbx_strand_id
1 'polypeptide(L)'
;MVIMFAFHWVYPFGSRQILLTDFWQQYYPFLSDFWHKARGGTLAPWSWTLGAGSDYVSMIAYYMASPLNFLAVLAPHAFLREALTVILIVKIGFAGLFMEMFLRYTFRQSGRDRLLALPVFASLYALCAFTLGYYWNIMWFDSFALLPLVMQGLIALMRESKYRLYTASLALSVMANYYIGFFICVFAAITFLNQCVIQKLKPRDFLRKLALITACSVLAVGLTAAYTVPAFFSLQNTATAESRFPSGIVWFSSYAKVLSNLIAFTPPTIKEGLPNLYCGMASVLLMAVFIRSSKIPLREKIVNMATLVFLLLSCNMNVLDYMWNAFHVANMLPFRFSFLFSFALVAMAYRVFLLKETMNRRDLLAMGLCAVFFILMAAIGAQKKYVIIGNAGLCILYLLIWDISAEKKTGKIKTALDYGFLLLIMVELFITTYIGVNTNKTTNRKTYPDSYDQVQEVLSLRESAGSGFYRTEMTNWFTLNDPSLYGYNGISFYSSTVDVGVTKFMEGIGLSAWETGNRYYYAETSPLANAFLNLRYLVSRDGKACDSSVFWETAGKAGDTLLLENKRYLPLGFMVNKELSDYKHETNPFVSQNNLFRLATGLGGDLFTVMDVPNNPYAKKDDDGNDTLNWNYVIPADGIFYAHCIFPIETKASFSFNGEVLRKIENLRPCIFTLGSFSKGDVITFTTGPNASKGVARILVGVIDNGLFDRGYALFADEVLNLTEFSETKISGNVTVIKDGLLYTSIPNSKSWSARVDGIEAPIIGIDGCMIALRLSEGTHGIEFRYHNRDLQAGIIISLISLAVFAVLIVRKIFPREMVNYLFFGAATTFVNWSVYGLAVRFAGFSVTVGNVIAWVVAVVFAFMTNKIWVFESRSWQPLLVLREGSTFLGARIFSGFVEIAGVPLLYRIGLNYPLLGIEGFTAKVVVSVIVIVMNYIFSKLIIFRREKAG
;
A
#
# COMPACT_ATOMS: atom_id res chain seq x y z
N MET A 1 1.85 13.19 20.78
CA MET A 1 2.67 12.04 20.34
C MET A 1 4.16 12.18 20.68
N VAL A 2 4.87 13.27 20.35
CA VAL A 2 6.29 13.45 20.70
C VAL A 2 6.56 13.25 22.19
N ILE A 3 5.79 13.92 23.06
CA ILE A 3 5.91 13.77 24.51
C ILE A 3 5.68 12.30 24.95
N MET A 4 4.70 11.62 24.34
CA MET A 4 4.42 10.21 24.66
C MET A 4 5.56 9.30 24.22
N PHE A 5 6.13 9.54 23.05
CA PHE A 5 7.29 8.80 22.58
C PHE A 5 8.52 9.05 23.47
N ALA A 6 8.69 10.27 23.98
CA ALA A 6 9.73 10.57 24.95
C ALA A 6 9.53 9.75 26.26
N PHE A 7 8.33 9.70 26.82
CA PHE A 7 8.02 8.87 27.99
C PHE A 7 8.25 7.37 27.78
N HIS A 8 8.15 6.89 26.53
CA HIS A 8 8.37 5.49 26.19
C HIS A 8 9.78 5.24 25.64
N TRP A 9 10.71 6.17 25.87
CA TRP A 9 12.12 6.03 25.48
C TRP A 9 12.34 5.78 23.98
N VAL A 10 11.45 6.26 23.12
CA VAL A 10 11.62 6.19 21.67
C VAL A 10 12.75 7.15 21.25
N TYR A 11 13.64 6.70 20.37
CA TYR A 11 14.75 7.51 19.88
C TYR A 11 14.23 8.86 19.30
N PRO A 12 14.88 10.03 19.54
CA PRO A 12 16.18 10.22 20.20
C PRO A 12 16.16 10.25 21.75
N PHE A 13 15.01 10.09 22.40
CA PHE A 13 14.87 10.18 23.85
C PHE A 13 15.36 8.93 24.60
N GLY A 14 15.61 7.83 23.87
CA GLY A 14 16.12 6.59 24.42
C GLY A 14 16.46 5.56 23.34
N SER A 15 16.50 4.27 23.71
CA SER A 15 16.94 3.16 22.86
C SER A 15 15.80 2.36 22.22
N ARG A 16 14.58 2.88 22.24
CA ARG A 16 13.40 2.17 21.72
C ARG A 16 12.90 2.73 20.39
N GLN A 17 12.03 1.99 19.72
CA GLN A 17 11.44 2.33 18.43
C GLN A 17 9.99 1.87 18.33
N ILE A 18 9.27 2.37 17.32
CA ILE A 18 7.83 2.08 17.09
C ILE A 18 7.58 1.05 15.99
N LEU A 19 8.60 0.31 15.56
CA LEU A 19 8.41 -0.78 14.60
C LEU A 19 7.74 -1.95 15.31
N LEU A 20 6.45 -2.15 14.99
CA LEU A 20 5.55 -3.12 15.61
C LEU A 20 4.76 -3.85 14.53
N THR A 21 4.37 -5.09 14.78
CA THR A 21 3.47 -5.87 13.92
C THR A 21 3.86 -5.76 12.42
N ASP A 22 2.95 -5.29 11.56
CA ASP A 22 3.19 -5.16 10.12
C ASP A 22 4.19 -4.05 9.76
N PHE A 23 4.40 -3.07 10.65
CA PHE A 23 5.49 -2.11 10.47
C PHE A 23 6.86 -2.79 10.55
N TRP A 24 7.00 -3.82 11.42
CA TRP A 24 8.17 -4.67 11.51
C TRP A 24 8.26 -5.64 10.33
N GLN A 25 7.16 -6.33 9.99
CA GLN A 25 7.14 -7.45 9.05
C GLN A 25 7.06 -7.03 7.58
N GLN A 26 6.43 -5.87 7.28
CA GLN A 26 6.08 -5.48 5.92
C GLN A 26 6.55 -4.05 5.57
N TYR A 27 6.08 -3.02 6.31
CA TYR A 27 6.21 -1.64 5.83
C TYR A 27 7.67 -1.16 5.85
N TYR A 28 8.42 -1.48 6.89
CA TYR A 28 9.83 -1.11 6.93
C TYR A 28 10.67 -1.87 5.90
N PRO A 29 10.56 -3.20 5.75
CA PRO A 29 11.23 -3.93 4.67
C PRO A 29 10.95 -3.34 3.29
N PHE A 30 9.67 -3.08 2.94
CA PHE A 30 9.32 -2.51 1.64
C PHE A 30 9.85 -1.08 1.44
N LEU A 31 9.86 -0.26 2.49
CA LEU A 31 10.43 1.09 2.43
C LEU A 31 11.97 1.07 2.35
N SER A 32 12.61 0.07 2.95
CA SER A 32 14.05 -0.18 2.79
C SER A 32 14.38 -0.56 1.35
N ASP A 33 13.64 -1.51 0.75
CA ASP A 33 13.77 -1.89 -0.66
C ASP A 33 13.56 -0.69 -1.59
N PHE A 34 12.49 0.08 -1.36
CA PHE A 34 12.21 1.29 -2.13
C PHE A 34 13.35 2.32 -2.01
N TRP A 35 13.92 2.50 -0.82
CA TRP A 35 15.05 3.38 -0.59
C TRP A 35 16.26 2.97 -1.44
N HIS A 36 16.61 1.67 -1.44
CA HIS A 36 17.72 1.12 -2.23
C HIS A 36 17.48 1.30 -3.73
N LYS A 37 16.30 0.93 -4.21
CA LYS A 37 15.95 1.02 -5.64
C LYS A 37 15.85 2.47 -6.13
N ALA A 38 15.27 3.38 -5.35
CA ALA A 38 15.15 4.78 -5.71
C ALA A 38 16.52 5.47 -5.81
N ARG A 39 17.45 5.17 -4.91
CA ARG A 39 18.82 5.69 -4.95
C ARG A 39 19.71 5.02 -5.95
N GLY A 40 19.51 3.72 -6.17
CA GLY A 40 20.24 2.94 -7.18
C GLY A 40 19.75 3.15 -8.62
N GLY A 41 18.62 3.87 -8.81
CA GLY A 41 18.02 4.07 -10.15
C GLY A 41 17.44 2.79 -10.76
N THR A 42 17.11 1.78 -9.95
CA THR A 42 16.61 0.47 -10.38
C THR A 42 15.10 0.29 -10.16
N LEU A 43 14.36 1.40 -9.98
CA LEU A 43 12.90 1.34 -9.88
C LEU A 43 12.28 0.84 -11.19
N ALA A 44 11.54 -0.26 -11.11
CA ALA A 44 10.89 -0.89 -12.24
C ALA A 44 9.49 -1.41 -11.86
N PRO A 45 8.62 -1.70 -12.83
CA PRO A 45 7.28 -2.23 -12.55
C PRO A 45 7.26 -3.65 -11.97
N TRP A 46 8.34 -4.40 -12.06
CA TRP A 46 8.54 -5.74 -11.49
C TRP A 46 9.70 -5.71 -10.51
N SER A 47 9.68 -6.57 -9.49
CA SER A 47 10.76 -6.68 -8.51
C SER A 47 11.03 -8.11 -8.10
N TRP A 48 12.31 -8.48 -8.07
CA TRP A 48 12.82 -9.79 -7.65
C TRP A 48 13.13 -9.88 -6.15
N THR A 49 13.07 -8.75 -5.44
CA THR A 49 13.16 -8.69 -3.97
C THR A 49 11.81 -8.95 -3.28
N LEU A 50 10.74 -9.11 -4.05
CA LEU A 50 9.38 -9.40 -3.58
C LEU A 50 9.04 -10.87 -3.88
N GLY A 51 9.40 -11.75 -2.97
CA GLY A 51 9.19 -13.18 -3.14
C GLY A 51 9.94 -13.75 -4.34
N ALA A 52 9.34 -14.69 -5.04
CA ALA A 52 9.90 -15.23 -6.28
C ALA A 52 9.89 -14.25 -7.47
N GLY A 53 9.42 -13.03 -7.25
CA GLY A 53 9.17 -11.97 -8.22
C GLY A 53 7.70 -11.54 -8.20
N SER A 54 7.44 -10.22 -8.17
CA SER A 54 6.07 -9.70 -8.10
C SER A 54 5.94 -8.30 -8.72
N ASP A 55 4.69 -7.91 -9.00
CA ASP A 55 4.34 -6.56 -9.46
C ASP A 55 4.67 -5.50 -8.41
N TYR A 56 5.64 -4.64 -8.71
CA TYR A 56 6.11 -3.61 -7.81
C TYR A 56 5.17 -2.41 -7.73
N VAL A 57 4.43 -2.13 -8.82
CA VAL A 57 3.50 -1.00 -8.89
C VAL A 57 2.34 -1.18 -7.93
N SER A 58 1.76 -2.38 -7.90
CA SER A 58 0.66 -2.72 -7.00
C SER A 58 1.09 -2.69 -5.54
N MET A 59 2.32 -3.13 -5.24
CA MET A 59 2.90 -3.05 -3.91
C MET A 59 3.12 -1.60 -3.49
N ILE A 60 3.69 -0.73 -4.36
CA ILE A 60 3.81 0.71 -4.10
C ILE A 60 2.43 1.32 -3.85
N ALA A 61 1.44 1.02 -4.69
CA ALA A 61 0.09 1.57 -4.59
C ALA A 61 -0.59 1.28 -3.24
N TYR A 62 -0.33 0.11 -2.66
CA TYR A 62 -0.92 -0.27 -1.39
C TYR A 62 -0.13 0.25 -0.18
N TYR A 63 1.20 0.10 -0.17
CA TYR A 63 2.03 0.33 1.02
C TYR A 63 2.74 1.67 1.05
N MET A 64 3.11 2.25 -0.10
CA MET A 64 4.12 3.30 -0.16
C MET A 64 3.72 4.56 -0.94
N ALA A 65 2.56 4.60 -1.60
CA ALA A 65 2.18 5.70 -2.49
C ALA A 65 1.95 7.08 -1.79
N SER A 66 2.24 7.18 -0.49
CA SER A 66 2.21 8.44 0.23
C SER A 66 3.32 9.38 -0.26
N PRO A 67 3.00 10.63 -0.67
CA PRO A 67 4.02 11.61 -1.02
C PRO A 67 5.03 11.88 0.10
N LEU A 68 4.61 11.77 1.37
CA LEU A 68 5.48 11.96 2.52
C LEU A 68 6.47 10.79 2.69
N ASN A 69 6.08 9.56 2.36
CA ASN A 69 6.96 8.42 2.43
C ASN A 69 8.15 8.55 1.45
N PHE A 70 7.94 9.20 0.28
CA PHE A 70 9.03 9.49 -0.66
C PHE A 70 10.09 10.41 -0.07
N LEU A 71 9.75 11.27 0.90
CA LEU A 71 10.74 12.09 1.61
C LEU A 71 11.70 11.25 2.46
N ALA A 72 11.29 10.05 2.87
CA ALA A 72 12.16 9.13 3.63
C ALA A 72 13.40 8.71 2.83
N VAL A 73 13.35 8.70 1.48
CA VAL A 73 14.50 8.40 0.61
C VAL A 73 15.63 9.42 0.76
N LEU A 74 15.33 10.64 1.23
CA LEU A 74 16.33 11.67 1.48
C LEU A 74 17.19 11.37 2.73
N ALA A 75 16.67 10.60 3.68
CA ALA A 75 17.40 10.22 4.88
C ALA A 75 18.49 9.17 4.57
N PRO A 76 19.62 9.16 5.28
CA PRO A 76 20.53 8.01 5.26
C PRO A 76 19.82 6.74 5.71
N HIS A 77 20.16 5.57 5.13
CA HIS A 77 19.49 4.30 5.45
C HIS A 77 19.54 3.98 6.97
N ALA A 78 20.66 4.27 7.63
CA ALA A 78 20.83 4.08 9.08
C ALA A 78 19.79 4.84 9.93
N PHE A 79 19.20 5.93 9.40
CA PHE A 79 18.18 6.76 10.05
C PHE A 79 16.79 6.64 9.39
N LEU A 80 16.58 5.67 8.49
CA LEU A 80 15.31 5.48 7.81
C LEU A 80 14.13 5.25 8.78
N ARG A 81 14.36 4.50 9.87
CA ARG A 81 13.37 4.23 10.93
C ARG A 81 12.91 5.51 11.61
N GLU A 82 13.87 6.36 11.94
CA GLU A 82 13.65 7.65 12.60
C GLU A 82 12.92 8.60 11.65
N ALA A 83 13.31 8.65 10.39
CA ALA A 83 12.61 9.42 9.36
C ALA A 83 11.13 9.01 9.25
N LEU A 84 10.83 7.71 9.24
CA LEU A 84 9.47 7.21 9.21
C LEU A 84 8.69 7.54 10.49
N THR A 85 9.36 7.53 11.66
CA THR A 85 8.76 7.98 12.92
C THR A 85 8.38 9.46 12.88
N VAL A 86 9.25 10.30 12.33
CA VAL A 86 8.97 11.73 12.13
C VAL A 86 7.82 11.94 11.14
N ILE A 87 7.84 11.22 10.02
CA ILE A 87 6.77 11.27 9.02
C ILE A 87 5.42 10.90 9.63
N LEU A 88 5.36 9.86 10.47
CA LEU A 88 4.15 9.49 11.19
C LEU A 88 3.64 10.63 12.10
N ILE A 89 4.52 11.25 12.88
CA ILE A 89 4.18 12.38 13.73
C ILE A 89 3.62 13.54 12.89
N VAL A 90 4.24 13.83 11.74
CA VAL A 90 3.78 14.87 10.81
C VAL A 90 2.40 14.55 10.25
N LYS A 91 2.12 13.30 9.88
CA LYS A 91 0.80 12.85 9.41
C LYS A 91 -0.29 13.06 10.48
N ILE A 92 0.00 12.69 11.73
CA ILE A 92 -0.92 12.93 12.86
C ILE A 92 -1.11 14.44 13.10
N GLY A 93 -0.04 15.24 12.97
CA GLY A 93 -0.11 16.69 13.02
C GLY A 93 -1.00 17.28 11.93
N PHE A 94 -0.90 16.78 10.70
CA PHE A 94 -1.79 17.17 9.60
C PHE A 94 -3.24 16.76 9.85
N ALA A 95 -3.51 15.63 10.49
CA ALA A 95 -4.88 15.25 10.87
C ALA A 95 -5.51 16.30 11.79
N GLY A 96 -4.77 16.80 12.77
CA GLY A 96 -5.22 17.89 13.63
C GLY A 96 -5.39 19.21 12.87
N LEU A 97 -4.40 19.61 12.09
CA LEU A 97 -4.44 20.84 11.30
C LEU A 97 -5.64 20.86 10.32
N PHE A 98 -5.84 19.78 9.59
CA PHE A 98 -6.91 19.71 8.60
C PHE A 98 -8.29 19.61 9.26
N MET A 99 -8.39 18.99 10.44
CA MET A 99 -9.61 18.99 11.23
C MET A 99 -9.93 20.42 11.74
N GLU A 100 -8.93 21.17 12.19
CA GLU A 100 -9.12 22.58 12.57
C GLU A 100 -9.61 23.41 11.38
N MET A 101 -8.99 23.27 10.21
CA MET A 101 -9.40 23.95 8.99
C MET A 101 -10.85 23.61 8.61
N PHE A 102 -11.24 22.35 8.71
CA PHE A 102 -12.60 21.88 8.47
C PHE A 102 -13.61 22.52 9.45
N LEU A 103 -13.33 22.47 10.75
CA LEU A 103 -14.20 23.03 11.77
C LEU A 103 -14.37 24.54 11.59
N ARG A 104 -13.28 25.26 11.35
CA ARG A 104 -13.26 26.71 11.10
C ARG A 104 -14.11 27.07 9.87
N TYR A 105 -13.93 26.35 8.75
CA TYR A 105 -14.66 26.63 7.51
C TYR A 105 -16.14 26.28 7.64
N THR A 106 -16.44 25.09 8.20
CA THR A 106 -17.81 24.56 8.23
C THR A 106 -18.73 25.41 9.09
N PHE A 107 -18.23 25.85 10.26
CA PHE A 107 -19.03 26.59 11.26
C PHE A 107 -18.81 28.10 11.24
N ARG A 108 -17.98 28.64 10.36
CA ARG A 108 -17.78 30.08 10.04
C ARG A 108 -17.75 30.99 11.27
N GLN A 109 -16.88 30.69 12.25
CA GLN A 109 -16.84 31.41 13.50
C GLN A 109 -15.71 32.42 13.59
N SER A 110 -15.99 33.59 14.23
CA SER A 110 -15.01 34.58 14.63
C SER A 110 -15.11 34.83 16.13
N GLY A 111 -13.99 35.07 16.79
CA GLY A 111 -13.92 35.36 18.23
C GLY A 111 -12.72 34.67 18.89
N ARG A 112 -12.00 35.38 19.80
CA ARG A 112 -10.73 34.93 20.40
C ARG A 112 -10.88 33.65 21.23
N ASP A 113 -11.93 33.52 22.04
CA ASP A 113 -12.15 32.36 22.91
C ASP A 113 -12.52 31.10 22.11
N ARG A 114 -13.10 31.28 20.92
CA ARG A 114 -13.46 30.20 20.01
C ARG A 114 -12.25 29.69 19.22
N LEU A 115 -11.24 30.53 19.01
CA LEU A 115 -10.01 30.15 18.34
C LEU A 115 -9.19 29.14 19.15
N LEU A 116 -9.20 29.18 20.49
CA LEU A 116 -8.52 28.21 21.33
C LEU A 116 -9.23 26.84 21.39
N ALA A 117 -10.55 26.80 21.20
CA ALA A 117 -11.29 25.55 21.16
C ALA A 117 -11.03 24.71 19.90
N LEU A 118 -10.70 25.38 18.78
CA LEU A 118 -10.43 24.70 17.51
C LEU A 118 -9.30 23.66 17.60
N PRO A 119 -8.08 24.00 18.06
CA PRO A 119 -6.99 23.01 18.17
C PRO A 119 -7.30 21.93 19.21
N VAL A 120 -8.08 22.23 20.27
CA VAL A 120 -8.46 21.22 21.26
C VAL A 120 -9.40 20.18 20.65
N PHE A 121 -10.49 20.61 20.00
CA PHE A 121 -11.40 19.67 19.32
C PHE A 121 -10.73 18.97 18.12
N ALA A 122 -9.85 19.65 17.41
CA ALA A 122 -9.07 19.03 16.35
C ALA A 122 -8.15 17.91 16.88
N SER A 123 -7.59 18.10 18.09
CA SER A 123 -6.75 17.09 18.75
C SER A 123 -7.56 15.85 19.16
N LEU A 124 -8.85 15.99 19.47
CA LEU A 124 -9.74 14.85 19.75
C LEU A 124 -9.87 13.90 18.55
N TYR A 125 -9.87 14.46 17.33
CA TYR A 125 -9.82 13.66 16.11
C TYR A 125 -8.43 13.07 15.87
N ALA A 126 -7.39 13.91 15.91
CA ALA A 126 -6.03 13.49 15.61
C ALA A 126 -5.50 12.39 16.55
N LEU A 127 -5.95 12.38 17.81
CA LEU A 127 -5.56 11.44 18.86
C LEU A 127 -6.73 10.53 19.29
N CYS A 128 -7.68 10.27 18.40
CA CYS A 128 -8.77 9.32 18.67
C CYS A 128 -8.24 7.87 18.78
N ALA A 129 -9.10 6.97 19.27
CA ALA A 129 -8.71 5.57 19.47
C ALA A 129 -8.19 4.88 18.20
N PHE A 130 -8.65 5.26 17.00
CA PHE A 130 -8.10 4.77 15.73
C PHE A 130 -6.59 5.08 15.63
N THR A 131 -6.20 6.32 15.90
CA THR A 131 -4.78 6.70 15.94
C THR A 131 -4.03 5.91 17.00
N LEU A 132 -4.58 5.82 18.21
CA LEU A 132 -3.92 5.18 19.34
C LEU A 132 -3.76 3.66 19.15
N GLY A 133 -4.67 3.01 18.43
CA GLY A 133 -4.59 1.57 18.14
C GLY A 133 -3.73 1.23 16.93
N TYR A 134 -3.73 2.12 15.91
CA TYR A 134 -3.22 1.78 14.59
C TYR A 134 -2.09 2.69 14.09
N TYR A 135 -1.45 3.53 14.92
CA TYR A 135 -0.40 4.45 14.44
C TYR A 135 0.78 3.75 13.76
N TRP A 136 1.03 2.49 14.07
CA TRP A 136 2.05 1.69 13.41
C TRP A 136 1.69 1.31 11.95
N ASN A 137 0.42 1.47 11.52
CA ASN A 137 0.00 1.36 10.11
C ASN A 137 0.23 2.69 9.37
N ILE A 138 1.49 3.10 9.24
CA ILE A 138 1.89 4.40 8.67
C ILE A 138 1.22 4.73 7.33
N MET A 139 0.88 3.72 6.52
CA MET A 139 0.26 3.88 5.20
C MET A 139 -1.20 4.38 5.25
N TRP A 140 -1.90 4.27 6.39
CA TRP A 140 -3.29 4.72 6.51
C TRP A 140 -3.42 6.20 6.86
N PHE A 141 -2.36 6.78 7.45
CA PHE A 141 -2.44 8.09 8.11
C PHE A 141 -2.50 9.28 7.17
N ASP A 142 -2.08 9.15 5.91
CA ASP A 142 -2.31 10.20 4.91
C ASP A 142 -3.81 10.37 4.62
N SER A 143 -4.50 9.27 4.31
CA SER A 143 -5.93 9.30 4.01
C SER A 143 -6.76 9.69 5.25
N PHE A 144 -6.38 9.18 6.44
CA PHE A 144 -6.95 9.61 7.71
C PHE A 144 -6.81 11.14 7.91
N ALA A 145 -5.62 11.69 7.68
CA ALA A 145 -5.38 13.12 7.81
C ALA A 145 -6.15 13.95 6.76
N LEU A 146 -6.31 13.43 5.54
CA LEU A 146 -6.98 14.12 4.45
C LEU A 146 -8.51 14.11 4.55
N LEU A 147 -9.13 13.19 5.34
CA LEU A 147 -10.59 13.14 5.50
C LEU A 147 -11.22 14.50 5.79
N PRO A 148 -10.76 15.30 6.78
CA PRO A 148 -11.34 16.61 7.06
C PRO A 148 -11.28 17.57 5.86
N LEU A 149 -10.19 17.56 5.07
CA LEU A 149 -10.07 18.38 3.86
C LEU A 149 -11.02 17.93 2.76
N VAL A 150 -11.20 16.61 2.57
CA VAL A 150 -12.19 16.08 1.62
C VAL A 150 -13.59 16.53 2.01
N MET A 151 -13.96 16.44 3.28
CA MET A 151 -15.26 16.88 3.78
C MET A 151 -15.42 18.41 3.68
N GLN A 152 -14.39 19.19 3.96
CA GLN A 152 -14.38 20.62 3.74
C GLN A 152 -14.59 20.98 2.26
N GLY A 153 -13.87 20.28 1.38
CA GLY A 153 -14.01 20.43 -0.07
C GLY A 153 -15.42 20.08 -0.56
N LEU A 154 -16.02 19.02 -0.03
CA LEU A 154 -17.38 18.62 -0.31
C LEU A 154 -18.40 19.71 0.10
N ILE A 155 -18.27 20.24 1.31
CA ILE A 155 -19.15 21.32 1.80
C ILE A 155 -18.95 22.59 0.94
N ALA A 156 -17.72 22.92 0.56
CA ALA A 156 -17.45 24.04 -0.35
C ALA A 156 -18.04 23.82 -1.74
N LEU A 157 -18.01 22.60 -2.25
CA LEU A 157 -18.65 22.22 -3.51
C LEU A 157 -20.17 22.36 -3.42
N MET A 158 -20.77 21.92 -2.33
CA MET A 158 -22.22 22.00 -2.11
C MET A 158 -22.71 23.42 -1.91
N ARG A 159 -22.01 24.24 -1.11
CA ARG A 159 -22.42 25.62 -0.78
C ARG A 159 -22.05 26.63 -1.87
N GLU A 160 -20.85 26.52 -2.43
CA GLU A 160 -20.23 27.55 -3.24
C GLU A 160 -19.80 27.06 -4.62
N SER A 161 -20.08 25.79 -4.97
CA SER A 161 -19.63 25.15 -6.23
C SER A 161 -18.09 25.21 -6.43
N LYS A 162 -17.32 25.25 -5.34
CA LYS A 162 -15.85 25.22 -5.33
C LYS A 162 -15.35 23.79 -5.35
N TYR A 163 -14.90 23.30 -6.47
CA TYR A 163 -14.56 21.89 -6.70
C TYR A 163 -13.08 21.54 -6.42
N ARG A 164 -12.17 22.51 -6.44
CA ARG A 164 -10.72 22.27 -6.42
C ARG A 164 -10.25 21.49 -5.20
N LEU A 165 -10.65 21.94 -3.99
CA LEU A 165 -10.24 21.30 -2.75
C LEU A 165 -10.74 19.87 -2.66
N TYR A 166 -12.02 19.64 -3.01
CA TYR A 166 -12.61 18.31 -3.01
C TYR A 166 -11.87 17.37 -3.95
N THR A 167 -11.69 17.78 -5.21
CA THR A 167 -11.03 16.94 -6.22
C THR A 167 -9.57 16.63 -5.84
N ALA A 168 -8.81 17.64 -5.42
CA ALA A 168 -7.40 17.46 -5.08
C ALA A 168 -7.21 16.62 -3.80
N SER A 169 -7.96 16.92 -2.74
CA SER A 169 -7.84 16.18 -1.47
C SER A 169 -8.33 14.73 -1.58
N LEU A 170 -9.38 14.48 -2.36
CA LEU A 170 -9.85 13.13 -2.64
C LEU A 170 -8.84 12.35 -3.48
N ALA A 171 -8.28 12.97 -4.53
CA ALA A 171 -7.23 12.35 -5.33
C ALA A 171 -6.01 11.97 -4.47
N LEU A 172 -5.50 12.90 -3.65
CA LEU A 172 -4.38 12.63 -2.74
C LEU A 172 -4.71 11.52 -1.74
N SER A 173 -5.94 11.48 -1.22
CA SER A 173 -6.39 10.44 -0.29
C SER A 173 -6.41 9.05 -0.93
N VAL A 174 -6.98 8.94 -2.14
CA VAL A 174 -7.03 7.66 -2.89
C VAL A 174 -5.63 7.25 -3.35
N MET A 175 -4.78 8.20 -3.77
CA MET A 175 -3.40 7.93 -4.16
C MET A 175 -2.56 7.39 -3.00
N ALA A 176 -2.65 8.03 -1.83
CA ALA A 176 -1.84 7.65 -0.67
C ALA A 176 -2.18 6.27 -0.13
N ASN A 177 -3.45 5.91 -0.13
CA ASN A 177 -3.94 4.56 0.16
C ASN A 177 -5.36 4.38 -0.39
N TYR A 178 -5.51 3.63 -1.46
CA TYR A 178 -6.80 3.43 -2.13
C TYR A 178 -7.84 2.72 -1.24
N TYR A 179 -7.40 1.86 -0.32
CA TYR A 179 -8.27 1.11 0.57
C TYR A 179 -8.95 2.03 1.60
N ILE A 180 -8.18 2.88 2.30
CA ILE A 180 -8.75 3.91 3.20
C ILE A 180 -9.48 4.99 2.41
N GLY A 181 -8.98 5.31 1.21
CA GLY A 181 -9.64 6.21 0.26
C GLY A 181 -11.04 5.74 -0.13
N PHE A 182 -11.26 4.44 -0.27
CA PHE A 182 -12.58 3.86 -0.52
C PHE A 182 -13.56 4.19 0.62
N PHE A 183 -13.17 4.05 1.89
CA PHE A 183 -14.02 4.42 3.04
C PHE A 183 -14.40 5.89 2.98
N ILE A 184 -13.45 6.75 2.60
CA ILE A 184 -13.68 8.19 2.46
C ILE A 184 -14.64 8.50 1.30
N CYS A 185 -14.56 7.78 0.18
CA CYS A 185 -15.51 7.90 -0.94
C CYS A 185 -16.94 7.54 -0.50
N VAL A 186 -17.12 6.43 0.21
CA VAL A 186 -18.43 6.02 0.75
C VAL A 186 -18.96 7.06 1.74
N PHE A 187 -18.10 7.54 2.64
CA PHE A 187 -18.48 8.55 3.63
C PHE A 187 -18.79 9.91 2.97
N ALA A 188 -18.11 10.26 1.88
CA ALA A 188 -18.42 11.46 1.09
C ALA A 188 -19.81 11.36 0.45
N ALA A 189 -20.21 10.19 -0.04
CA ALA A 189 -21.56 9.96 -0.55
C ALA A 189 -22.63 10.13 0.56
N ILE A 190 -22.39 9.56 1.76
CA ILE A 190 -23.28 9.74 2.93
C ILE A 190 -23.36 11.22 3.30
N THR A 191 -22.22 11.91 3.38
CA THR A 191 -22.17 13.34 3.71
C THR A 191 -22.87 14.19 2.66
N PHE A 192 -22.75 13.86 1.38
CA PHE A 192 -23.49 14.51 0.30
C PHE A 192 -25.00 14.39 0.52
N LEU A 193 -25.52 13.19 0.78
CA LEU A 193 -26.94 12.97 1.05
C LEU A 193 -27.41 13.78 2.28
N ASN A 194 -26.63 13.78 3.35
CA ASN A 194 -26.91 14.58 4.55
C ASN A 194 -27.01 16.06 4.20
N GLN A 195 -26.06 16.60 3.43
CA GLN A 195 -26.08 17.99 3.01
C GLN A 195 -27.28 18.32 2.12
N CYS A 196 -27.73 17.40 1.27
CA CYS A 196 -28.95 17.60 0.46
C CYS A 196 -30.21 17.76 1.35
N VAL A 197 -30.33 16.96 2.40
CA VAL A 197 -31.43 17.05 3.37
C VAL A 197 -31.35 18.33 4.21
N ILE A 198 -30.17 18.67 4.72
CA ILE A 198 -29.94 19.88 5.55
C ILE A 198 -30.25 21.14 4.73
N GLN A 199 -29.79 21.22 3.47
CA GLN A 199 -29.99 22.38 2.59
C GLN A 199 -31.35 22.41 1.90
N LYS A 200 -32.19 21.37 2.07
CA LYS A 200 -33.51 21.28 1.43
C LYS A 200 -33.46 21.41 -0.10
N LEU A 201 -32.52 20.71 -0.73
CA LEU A 201 -32.37 20.81 -2.16
C LEU A 201 -33.64 20.34 -2.92
N LYS A 202 -34.04 21.13 -3.93
CA LYS A 202 -35.06 20.73 -4.89
C LYS A 202 -34.50 19.61 -5.80
N PRO A 203 -35.38 18.76 -6.39
CA PRO A 203 -34.90 17.65 -7.23
C PRO A 203 -33.95 18.06 -8.37
N ARG A 204 -34.20 19.19 -9.02
CA ARG A 204 -33.35 19.73 -10.09
C ARG A 204 -31.95 20.11 -9.56
N ASP A 205 -31.89 20.76 -8.40
CA ASP A 205 -30.62 21.16 -7.78
C ASP A 205 -29.85 19.94 -7.22
N PHE A 206 -30.61 18.95 -6.70
CA PHE A 206 -30.05 17.66 -6.30
C PHE A 206 -29.35 16.98 -7.49
N LEU A 207 -30.02 16.80 -8.62
CA LEU A 207 -29.44 16.17 -9.81
C LEU A 207 -28.19 16.94 -10.32
N ARG A 208 -28.27 18.28 -10.32
CA ARG A 208 -27.13 19.13 -10.71
C ARG A 208 -25.93 18.94 -9.77
N LYS A 209 -26.18 18.93 -8.46
CA LYS A 209 -25.09 18.73 -7.46
C LYS A 209 -24.57 17.31 -7.49
N LEU A 210 -25.43 16.30 -7.70
CA LEU A 210 -25.04 14.91 -7.87
C LEU A 210 -24.13 14.76 -9.10
N ALA A 211 -24.49 15.29 -10.25
CA ALA A 211 -23.65 15.27 -11.43
C ALA A 211 -22.28 15.95 -11.19
N LEU A 212 -22.27 17.07 -10.49
CA LEU A 212 -21.06 17.80 -10.18
C LEU A 212 -20.10 17.02 -9.24
N ILE A 213 -20.65 16.45 -8.16
CA ILE A 213 -19.83 15.66 -7.24
C ILE A 213 -19.31 14.38 -7.90
N THR A 214 -20.16 13.70 -8.70
CA THR A 214 -19.76 12.50 -9.44
C THR A 214 -18.64 12.84 -10.42
N ALA A 215 -18.76 13.90 -11.21
CA ALA A 215 -17.72 14.33 -12.13
C ALA A 215 -16.39 14.66 -11.41
N CYS A 216 -16.46 15.36 -10.26
CA CYS A 216 -15.28 15.66 -9.46
C CYS A 216 -14.65 14.42 -8.83
N SER A 217 -15.46 13.44 -8.41
CA SER A 217 -14.99 12.18 -7.85
C SER A 217 -14.35 11.30 -8.92
N VAL A 218 -14.98 11.18 -10.10
CA VAL A 218 -14.40 10.46 -11.24
C VAL A 218 -13.07 11.09 -11.66
N LEU A 219 -13.00 12.43 -11.71
CA LEU A 219 -11.76 13.14 -12.02
C LEU A 219 -10.69 12.90 -10.96
N ALA A 220 -11.06 12.88 -9.67
CA ALA A 220 -10.14 12.59 -8.57
C ALA A 220 -9.55 11.17 -8.67
N VAL A 221 -10.40 10.17 -8.91
CA VAL A 221 -9.96 8.77 -9.12
C VAL A 221 -9.15 8.66 -10.41
N GLY A 222 -9.55 9.34 -11.48
CA GLY A 222 -8.79 9.38 -12.74
C GLY A 222 -7.38 9.95 -12.57
N LEU A 223 -7.18 10.96 -11.72
CA LEU A 223 -5.86 11.48 -11.40
C LEU A 223 -4.91 10.44 -10.76
N THR A 224 -5.46 9.41 -10.14
CA THR A 224 -4.71 8.35 -9.44
C THR A 224 -4.65 7.04 -10.22
N ALA A 225 -5.18 7.01 -11.45
CA ALA A 225 -5.34 5.79 -12.24
C ALA A 225 -4.02 5.05 -12.50
N ALA A 226 -2.89 5.76 -12.57
CA ALA A 226 -1.56 5.16 -12.70
C ALA A 226 -1.22 4.17 -11.56
N TYR A 227 -1.81 4.33 -10.37
CA TYR A 227 -1.65 3.43 -9.23
C TYR A 227 -2.86 2.52 -9.04
N THR A 228 -4.09 3.07 -9.18
CA THR A 228 -5.32 2.35 -8.84
C THR A 228 -5.71 1.32 -9.88
N VAL A 229 -5.41 1.52 -11.17
CA VAL A 229 -5.72 0.55 -12.22
C VAL A 229 -4.88 -0.72 -12.09
N PRO A 230 -3.53 -0.65 -12.01
CA PRO A 230 -2.72 -1.86 -11.76
C PRO A 230 -3.10 -2.56 -10.46
N ALA A 231 -3.32 -1.80 -9.38
CA ALA A 231 -3.73 -2.37 -8.09
C ALA A 231 -5.06 -3.13 -8.19
N PHE A 232 -6.06 -2.59 -8.90
CA PHE A 232 -7.34 -3.24 -9.08
C PHE A 232 -7.22 -4.61 -9.77
N PHE A 233 -6.43 -4.69 -10.85
CA PHE A 233 -6.23 -5.96 -11.56
C PHE A 233 -5.36 -6.94 -10.77
N SER A 234 -4.36 -6.46 -10.04
CA SER A 234 -3.55 -7.31 -9.15
C SER A 234 -4.38 -7.92 -8.02
N LEU A 235 -5.29 -7.15 -7.42
CA LEU A 235 -6.15 -7.64 -6.34
C LEU A 235 -7.06 -8.81 -6.75
N GLN A 236 -7.38 -8.95 -8.04
CA GLN A 236 -8.18 -10.07 -8.53
C GLN A 236 -7.48 -11.43 -8.41
N ASN A 237 -6.16 -11.44 -8.28
CA ASN A 237 -5.34 -12.64 -8.09
C ASN A 237 -4.96 -12.88 -6.62
N THR A 238 -5.49 -12.09 -5.68
CA THR A 238 -5.19 -12.24 -4.25
C THR A 238 -6.29 -13.02 -3.52
N ALA A 239 -6.00 -13.49 -2.32
CA ALA A 239 -6.96 -14.19 -1.47
C ALA A 239 -8.26 -13.40 -1.20
N THR A 240 -8.22 -12.08 -1.33
CA THR A 240 -9.40 -11.23 -1.16
C THR A 240 -10.45 -11.42 -2.26
N ALA A 241 -10.05 -11.84 -3.46
CA ALA A 241 -10.96 -12.06 -4.59
C ALA A 241 -11.87 -13.30 -4.38
N GLU A 242 -11.45 -14.25 -3.55
CA GLU A 242 -12.24 -15.46 -3.23
C GLU A 242 -13.29 -15.24 -2.13
N SER A 243 -13.36 -14.02 -1.55
CA SER A 243 -14.33 -13.70 -0.48
C SER A 243 -15.76 -13.77 -0.98
N ARG A 244 -16.59 -14.52 -0.27
CA ARG A 244 -18.04 -14.67 -0.59
C ARG A 244 -18.88 -13.75 0.29
N PHE A 245 -20.00 -13.29 -0.26
CA PHE A 245 -20.98 -12.51 0.50
C PHE A 245 -21.47 -13.32 1.71
N PRO A 246 -21.56 -12.71 2.92
CA PRO A 246 -22.03 -13.41 4.10
C PRO A 246 -23.42 -14.04 3.91
N SER A 247 -23.57 -15.31 4.27
CA SER A 247 -24.83 -16.07 4.10
C SER A 247 -25.93 -15.68 5.11
N GLY A 248 -25.57 -14.90 6.14
CA GLY A 248 -26.49 -14.46 7.18
C GLY A 248 -25.93 -13.28 7.99
N ILE A 249 -26.82 -12.67 8.77
CA ILE A 249 -26.44 -11.55 9.67
C ILE A 249 -25.84 -12.12 10.94
N VAL A 250 -24.59 -11.73 11.23
CA VAL A 250 -23.88 -12.08 12.46
C VAL A 250 -23.49 -10.77 13.17
N TRP A 251 -23.76 -10.70 14.46
CA TRP A 251 -23.33 -9.62 15.33
C TRP A 251 -22.02 -10.02 16.02
N PHE A 252 -20.98 -9.22 15.88
CA PHE A 252 -19.66 -9.56 16.42
C PHE A 252 -19.61 -9.52 17.95
N SER A 253 -20.39 -8.62 18.57
CA SER A 253 -20.36 -8.42 20.02
C SER A 253 -21.67 -7.85 20.54
N SER A 254 -21.82 -7.81 21.87
CA SER A 254 -22.93 -7.07 22.50
C SER A 254 -22.74 -5.56 22.33
N TYR A 255 -23.83 -4.82 22.12
CA TYR A 255 -23.78 -3.35 22.01
C TYR A 255 -23.22 -2.68 23.25
N ALA A 256 -23.40 -3.26 24.45
CA ALA A 256 -22.79 -2.73 25.67
C ALA A 256 -21.26 -2.72 25.57
N LYS A 257 -20.65 -3.79 25.03
CA LYS A 257 -19.20 -3.85 24.79
C LYS A 257 -18.75 -2.83 23.73
N VAL A 258 -19.49 -2.71 22.62
CA VAL A 258 -19.15 -1.74 21.56
C VAL A 258 -19.22 -0.31 22.10
N LEU A 259 -20.30 0.05 22.79
CA LEU A 259 -20.50 1.38 23.38
C LEU A 259 -19.50 1.68 24.50
N SER A 260 -19.05 0.66 25.23
CA SER A 260 -18.03 0.84 26.27
C SER A 260 -16.65 1.27 25.72
N ASN A 261 -16.42 1.16 24.40
CA ASN A 261 -15.20 1.64 23.75
C ASN A 261 -15.24 3.12 23.32
N LEU A 262 -16.34 3.83 23.63
CA LEU A 262 -16.46 5.28 23.44
C LEU A 262 -15.88 6.10 24.61
N ILE A 263 -15.66 5.48 25.77
CA ILE A 263 -15.21 6.19 26.98
C ILE A 263 -13.69 6.33 27.03
N ALA A 264 -13.22 7.31 27.78
CA ALA A 264 -11.80 7.58 27.98
C ALA A 264 -11.08 6.44 28.71
N PHE A 265 -9.75 6.41 28.64
CA PHE A 265 -8.86 5.50 29.34
C PHE A 265 -9.00 4.01 28.94
N THR A 266 -9.84 3.71 27.96
CA THR A 266 -9.98 2.36 27.40
C THR A 266 -8.76 2.03 26.53
N PRO A 267 -8.05 0.91 26.79
CA PRO A 267 -6.97 0.47 25.93
C PRO A 267 -7.47 0.22 24.49
N PRO A 268 -6.80 0.74 23.47
CA PRO A 268 -7.25 0.53 22.10
C PRO A 268 -7.00 -0.92 21.63
N THR A 269 -7.81 -1.36 20.69
CA THR A 269 -7.60 -2.60 19.93
C THR A 269 -6.42 -2.44 18.99
N ILE A 270 -5.47 -3.41 19.00
CA ILE A 270 -4.28 -3.40 18.13
C ILE A 270 -4.42 -4.36 16.96
N LYS A 271 -4.79 -5.62 17.18
CA LYS A 271 -4.93 -6.67 16.16
C LYS A 271 -6.36 -7.17 16.03
N GLU A 272 -6.92 -7.67 17.11
CA GLU A 272 -8.27 -8.22 17.18
C GLU A 272 -9.01 -7.66 18.39
N GLY A 273 -10.31 -7.45 18.28
CA GLY A 273 -11.12 -6.93 19.37
C GLY A 273 -12.23 -6.01 18.93
N LEU A 274 -12.63 -5.10 19.81
CA LEU A 274 -13.72 -4.16 19.61
C LEU A 274 -13.30 -2.94 18.78
N PRO A 275 -14.24 -2.21 18.15
CA PRO A 275 -13.92 -1.04 17.33
C PRO A 275 -13.28 0.09 18.14
N ASN A 276 -12.29 0.77 17.56
CA ASN A 276 -11.60 1.92 18.13
C ASN A 276 -12.44 3.20 17.96
N LEU A 277 -13.34 3.50 18.91
CA LEU A 277 -14.36 4.56 18.79
C LEU A 277 -14.10 5.81 19.64
N TYR A 278 -13.25 5.74 20.68
CA TYR A 278 -12.99 6.88 21.55
C TYR A 278 -12.47 8.10 20.78
N CYS A 279 -13.08 9.26 21.05
CA CYS A 279 -12.66 10.57 20.52
C CYS A 279 -13.02 11.71 21.51
N GLY A 280 -12.82 11.45 22.80
CA GLY A 280 -13.09 12.35 23.90
C GLY A 280 -14.44 12.14 24.57
N MET A 281 -14.42 11.98 25.91
CA MET A 281 -15.65 11.87 26.71
C MET A 281 -16.51 13.14 26.61
N ALA A 282 -15.86 14.32 26.49
CA ALA A 282 -16.56 15.58 26.22
C ALA A 282 -17.40 15.50 24.92
N SER A 283 -16.92 14.83 23.87
CA SER A 283 -17.67 14.66 22.61
C SER A 283 -18.93 13.81 22.82
N VAL A 284 -18.82 12.77 23.62
CA VAL A 284 -19.95 11.89 23.98
C VAL A 284 -21.00 12.65 24.80
N LEU A 285 -20.60 13.42 25.81
CA LEU A 285 -21.52 14.21 26.63
C LEU A 285 -22.24 15.30 25.82
N LEU A 286 -21.52 15.99 24.94
CA LEU A 286 -22.08 17.03 24.07
C LEU A 286 -23.05 16.46 23.04
N MET A 287 -22.97 15.18 22.67
CA MET A 287 -23.94 14.51 21.80
C MET A 287 -25.36 14.56 22.38
N ALA A 288 -25.52 14.37 23.70
CA ALA A 288 -26.83 14.47 24.35
C ALA A 288 -27.46 15.86 24.17
N VAL A 289 -26.63 16.90 24.25
CA VAL A 289 -27.06 18.28 24.02
C VAL A 289 -27.36 18.50 22.53
N PHE A 290 -26.60 17.90 21.60
CA PHE A 290 -26.90 17.97 20.17
C PHE A 290 -28.32 17.48 19.87
N ILE A 291 -28.70 16.35 20.45
CA ILE A 291 -30.04 15.77 20.29
C ILE A 291 -31.12 16.71 20.85
N ARG A 292 -30.86 17.29 22.02
CA ARG A 292 -31.88 18.06 22.78
C ARG A 292 -32.02 19.50 22.28
N SER A 293 -30.94 20.19 21.92
CA SER A 293 -30.90 21.63 21.63
C SER A 293 -31.90 22.06 20.56
N SER A 294 -32.77 23.01 20.89
CA SER A 294 -33.72 23.61 19.94
C SER A 294 -33.03 24.52 18.89
N LYS A 295 -31.78 24.90 19.13
CA LYS A 295 -30.99 25.74 18.21
C LYS A 295 -30.42 24.98 17.03
N ILE A 296 -30.45 23.64 17.08
CA ILE A 296 -30.03 22.79 15.99
C ILE A 296 -31.28 22.28 15.24
N PRO A 297 -31.38 22.52 13.92
CA PRO A 297 -32.51 22.07 13.12
C PRO A 297 -32.74 20.57 13.21
N LEU A 298 -34.02 20.16 13.32
CA LEU A 298 -34.37 18.74 13.44
C LEU A 298 -33.77 17.87 12.29
N ARG A 299 -33.72 18.40 11.06
CA ARG A 299 -33.09 17.69 9.92
C ARG A 299 -31.61 17.44 10.14
N GLU A 300 -30.87 18.46 10.63
CA GLU A 300 -29.43 18.32 10.95
C GLU A 300 -29.24 17.23 12.02
N LYS A 301 -30.11 17.18 13.04
CA LYS A 301 -30.10 16.14 14.06
C LYS A 301 -30.32 14.74 13.47
N ILE A 302 -31.43 14.60 12.70
CA ILE A 302 -31.82 13.29 12.14
C ILE A 302 -30.71 12.70 11.29
N VAL A 303 -30.18 13.46 10.32
CA VAL A 303 -29.17 12.90 9.39
C VAL A 303 -27.84 12.61 10.07
N ASN A 304 -27.39 13.46 11.00
CA ASN A 304 -26.13 13.22 11.71
C ASN A 304 -26.27 12.05 12.70
N MET A 305 -27.38 11.94 13.44
CA MET A 305 -27.63 10.80 14.31
C MET A 305 -27.79 9.50 13.52
N ALA A 306 -28.51 9.52 12.38
CA ALA A 306 -28.61 8.37 11.51
C ALA A 306 -27.24 7.91 11.00
N THR A 307 -26.33 8.85 10.65
CA THR A 307 -24.96 8.54 10.26
C THR A 307 -24.19 7.87 11.40
N LEU A 308 -24.24 8.40 12.64
CA LEU A 308 -23.59 7.78 13.79
C LEU A 308 -24.13 6.38 14.09
N VAL A 309 -25.46 6.22 14.04
CA VAL A 309 -26.10 4.90 14.25
C VAL A 309 -25.69 3.93 13.14
N PHE A 310 -25.70 4.37 11.88
CA PHE A 310 -25.26 3.53 10.76
C PHE A 310 -23.80 3.07 10.93
N LEU A 311 -22.89 3.98 11.32
CA LEU A 311 -21.49 3.63 11.56
C LEU A 311 -21.33 2.68 12.77
N LEU A 312 -22.11 2.85 13.84
CA LEU A 312 -22.11 1.90 14.98
C LEU A 312 -22.65 0.52 14.60
N LEU A 313 -23.72 0.46 13.79
CA LEU A 313 -24.22 -0.79 13.24
C LEU A 313 -23.16 -1.47 12.36
N SER A 314 -22.47 -0.69 11.54
CA SER A 314 -21.38 -1.17 10.68
C SER A 314 -20.21 -1.75 11.51
N CYS A 315 -19.91 -1.18 12.66
CA CYS A 315 -18.90 -1.67 13.59
C CYS A 315 -19.32 -2.93 14.38
N ASN A 316 -20.47 -3.52 14.11
CA ASN A 316 -20.92 -4.70 14.88
C ASN A 316 -21.62 -5.76 14.01
N MET A 317 -21.84 -5.48 12.71
CA MET A 317 -22.58 -6.38 11.82
C MET A 317 -21.71 -6.79 10.63
N ASN A 318 -21.54 -8.11 10.44
CA ASN A 318 -20.68 -8.69 9.41
C ASN A 318 -21.01 -8.21 7.98
N VAL A 319 -22.29 -8.07 7.62
CA VAL A 319 -22.71 -7.64 6.28
C VAL A 319 -22.25 -6.20 5.97
N LEU A 320 -22.42 -5.28 6.94
CA LEU A 320 -21.96 -3.90 6.77
C LEU A 320 -20.44 -3.79 6.83
N ASP A 321 -19.78 -4.54 7.71
CA ASP A 321 -18.31 -4.62 7.75
C ASP A 321 -17.75 -5.13 6.42
N TYR A 322 -18.34 -6.19 5.85
CA TYR A 322 -17.98 -6.71 4.52
C TYR A 322 -18.12 -5.64 3.42
N MET A 323 -19.22 -4.87 3.43
CA MET A 323 -19.41 -3.77 2.46
C MET A 323 -18.36 -2.66 2.63
N TRP A 324 -18.05 -2.27 3.88
CA TRP A 324 -16.99 -1.30 4.15
C TRP A 324 -15.61 -1.78 3.68
N ASN A 325 -15.32 -3.04 3.83
CA ASN A 325 -14.07 -3.63 3.38
C ASN A 325 -14.02 -3.90 1.85
N ALA A 326 -14.80 -3.16 1.04
CA ALA A 326 -14.86 -3.31 -0.42
C ALA A 326 -15.23 -4.74 -0.85
N PHE A 327 -16.22 -5.32 -0.17
CA PHE A 327 -16.80 -6.63 -0.46
C PHE A 327 -15.83 -7.81 -0.23
N HIS A 328 -15.00 -7.71 0.81
CA HIS A 328 -14.22 -8.84 1.29
C HIS A 328 -14.20 -8.93 2.83
N VAL A 329 -13.81 -10.07 3.36
CA VAL A 329 -13.63 -10.26 4.79
C VAL A 329 -12.25 -9.76 5.19
N ALA A 330 -12.19 -8.82 6.13
CA ALA A 330 -10.92 -8.31 6.65
C ALA A 330 -10.22 -9.39 7.50
N ASN A 331 -8.95 -9.66 7.19
CA ASN A 331 -8.10 -10.51 8.02
C ASN A 331 -7.43 -9.62 9.07
N MET A 332 -7.74 -9.80 10.36
CA MET A 332 -7.28 -8.97 11.49
C MET A 332 -7.60 -7.48 11.32
N LEU A 333 -7.23 -6.64 12.28
CA LEU A 333 -7.39 -5.18 12.27
C LEU A 333 -8.84 -4.77 11.97
N PRO A 334 -9.79 -5.08 12.86
CA PRO A 334 -11.21 -4.91 12.61
C PRO A 334 -11.60 -3.42 12.56
N PHE A 335 -12.68 -3.14 11.85
CA PHE A 335 -13.36 -1.83 11.82
C PHE A 335 -12.43 -0.66 11.44
N ARG A 336 -11.61 -0.84 10.40
CA ARG A 336 -10.63 0.14 9.92
C ARG A 336 -11.25 1.48 9.53
N PHE A 337 -12.58 1.53 9.32
CA PHE A 337 -13.36 2.74 9.05
C PHE A 337 -13.85 3.48 10.30
N SER A 338 -13.53 3.01 11.51
CA SER A 338 -14.01 3.60 12.78
C SER A 338 -13.65 5.09 12.98
N PHE A 339 -12.58 5.57 12.34
CA PHE A 339 -12.21 6.99 12.38
C PHE A 339 -13.27 7.92 11.76
N LEU A 340 -14.14 7.41 10.87
CA LEU A 340 -15.26 8.17 10.31
C LEU A 340 -16.28 8.52 11.40
N PHE A 341 -16.50 7.60 12.35
CA PHE A 341 -17.33 7.85 13.52
C PHE A 341 -16.73 8.95 14.41
N SER A 342 -15.43 8.85 14.69
CA SER A 342 -14.71 9.86 15.48
C SER A 342 -14.80 11.25 14.84
N PHE A 343 -14.60 11.34 13.51
CA PHE A 343 -14.74 12.59 12.76
C PHE A 343 -16.15 13.20 12.91
N ALA A 344 -17.18 12.38 12.68
CA ALA A 344 -18.58 12.85 12.76
C ALA A 344 -18.95 13.32 14.18
N LEU A 345 -18.59 12.54 15.21
CA LEU A 345 -18.92 12.87 16.58
C LEU A 345 -18.19 14.13 17.06
N VAL A 346 -16.89 14.30 16.74
CA VAL A 346 -16.12 15.51 17.10
C VAL A 346 -16.69 16.75 16.41
N ALA A 347 -17.08 16.65 15.12
CA ALA A 347 -17.72 17.75 14.41
C ALA A 347 -19.06 18.17 15.07
N MET A 348 -19.89 17.20 15.46
CA MET A 348 -21.14 17.46 16.17
C MET A 348 -20.90 18.08 17.57
N ALA A 349 -19.92 17.57 18.31
CA ALA A 349 -19.54 18.08 19.61
C ALA A 349 -19.07 19.54 19.53
N TYR A 350 -18.23 19.88 18.55
CA TYR A 350 -17.79 21.25 18.32
C TYR A 350 -18.98 22.17 17.96
N ARG A 351 -19.93 21.68 17.14
CA ARG A 351 -21.17 22.40 16.78
C ARG A 351 -21.96 22.77 18.04
N VAL A 352 -22.05 21.87 19.02
CA VAL A 352 -22.70 22.14 20.31
C VAL A 352 -21.89 23.09 21.17
N PHE A 353 -20.57 22.90 21.25
CA PHE A 353 -19.70 23.79 22.02
C PHE A 353 -19.86 25.26 21.61
N LEU A 354 -20.09 25.53 20.33
CA LEU A 354 -20.37 26.88 19.83
C LEU A 354 -21.69 27.47 20.34
N LEU A 355 -22.60 26.63 20.83
CA LEU A 355 -23.89 27.02 21.43
C LEU A 355 -23.85 27.09 22.96
N LYS A 356 -22.67 26.97 23.56
CA LYS A 356 -22.48 26.89 25.01
C LYS A 356 -23.23 27.99 25.79
N GLU A 357 -23.28 29.22 25.22
CA GLU A 357 -23.98 30.35 25.86
C GLU A 357 -25.51 30.18 25.97
N THR A 358 -26.08 29.26 25.19
CA THR A 358 -27.52 29.00 25.16
C THR A 358 -27.92 27.76 25.92
N MET A 359 -26.96 27.06 26.53
CA MET A 359 -27.23 25.87 27.33
C MET A 359 -27.82 26.21 28.69
N ASN A 360 -28.67 25.32 29.18
CA ASN A 360 -29.41 25.47 30.41
C ASN A 360 -29.33 24.22 31.30
N ARG A 361 -29.90 24.27 32.53
CA ARG A 361 -29.87 23.14 33.48
C ARG A 361 -30.44 21.83 32.91
N ARG A 362 -31.38 21.88 31.96
CA ARG A 362 -31.93 20.69 31.35
C ARG A 362 -30.91 20.06 30.35
N ASP A 363 -30.03 20.85 29.76
CA ASP A 363 -28.93 20.35 28.91
C ASP A 363 -27.89 19.66 29.80
N LEU A 364 -27.60 20.23 30.98
CA LEU A 364 -26.76 19.60 31.98
C LEU A 364 -27.32 18.26 32.47
N LEU A 365 -28.63 18.19 32.72
CA LEU A 365 -29.27 16.92 33.05
C LEU A 365 -29.16 15.88 31.95
N ALA A 366 -29.30 16.30 30.67
CA ALA A 366 -29.12 15.39 29.51
C ALA A 366 -27.69 14.86 29.45
N MET A 367 -26.67 15.71 29.68
CA MET A 367 -25.26 15.27 29.78
C MET A 367 -25.06 14.30 30.93
N GLY A 368 -25.65 14.56 32.11
CA GLY A 368 -25.58 13.67 33.28
C GLY A 368 -26.20 12.29 33.00
N LEU A 369 -27.41 12.27 32.42
CA LEU A 369 -28.07 11.02 32.02
C LEU A 369 -27.24 10.25 30.97
N CYS A 370 -26.62 10.96 30.01
CA CYS A 370 -25.69 10.38 29.04
C CYS A 370 -24.46 9.80 29.76
N ALA A 371 -23.87 10.49 30.73
CA ALA A 371 -22.74 9.99 31.50
C ALA A 371 -23.10 8.69 32.25
N VAL A 372 -24.23 8.68 32.95
CA VAL A 372 -24.72 7.49 33.64
C VAL A 372 -24.92 6.33 32.69
N PHE A 373 -25.56 6.60 31.53
CA PHE A 373 -25.75 5.57 30.50
C PHE A 373 -24.45 4.94 30.06
N PHE A 374 -23.42 5.73 29.70
CA PHE A 374 -22.14 5.19 29.21
C PHE A 374 -21.33 4.51 30.32
N ILE A 375 -21.41 4.97 31.57
CA ILE A 375 -20.81 4.28 32.71
C ILE A 375 -21.50 2.93 32.97
N LEU A 376 -22.83 2.85 32.86
CA LEU A 376 -23.55 1.58 32.93
C LEU A 376 -23.16 0.65 31.78
N MET A 377 -23.08 1.17 30.56
CA MET A 377 -22.60 0.36 29.41
C MET A 377 -21.17 -0.15 29.62
N ALA A 378 -20.30 0.66 30.24
CA ALA A 378 -18.95 0.23 30.57
C ALA A 378 -18.92 -0.90 31.62
N ALA A 379 -19.80 -0.82 32.62
CA ALA A 379 -19.94 -1.86 33.65
C ALA A 379 -20.48 -3.17 33.03
N ILE A 380 -21.56 -3.10 32.25
CA ILE A 380 -22.15 -4.24 31.53
C ILE A 380 -21.15 -4.80 30.48
N GLY A 381 -20.40 -3.95 29.81
CA GLY A 381 -19.37 -4.32 28.84
C GLY A 381 -18.10 -4.90 29.46
N ALA A 382 -18.07 -5.05 30.79
CA ALA A 382 -16.96 -5.60 31.59
C ALA A 382 -15.63 -4.85 31.40
N GLN A 383 -15.69 -3.51 31.30
CA GLN A 383 -14.49 -2.67 31.32
C GLN A 383 -13.76 -2.77 32.69
N LYS A 384 -12.47 -2.53 32.70
CA LYS A 384 -11.66 -2.58 33.92
C LYS A 384 -12.11 -1.52 34.92
N LYS A 385 -12.07 -1.83 36.21
CA LYS A 385 -12.56 -0.94 37.31
C LYS A 385 -11.97 0.47 37.25
N TYR A 386 -10.67 0.61 36.91
CA TYR A 386 -10.04 1.92 36.84
C TYR A 386 -10.59 2.77 35.65
N VAL A 387 -11.02 2.14 34.58
CA VAL A 387 -11.65 2.81 33.41
C VAL A 387 -13.01 3.37 33.85
N ILE A 388 -13.82 2.57 34.53
CA ILE A 388 -15.15 2.96 34.99
C ILE A 388 -15.06 4.10 36.02
N ILE A 389 -14.22 3.97 37.06
CA ILE A 389 -14.05 4.98 38.12
C ILE A 389 -13.45 6.27 37.51
N GLY A 390 -12.43 6.14 36.66
CA GLY A 390 -11.80 7.29 36.01
C GLY A 390 -12.79 8.11 35.15
N ASN A 391 -13.65 7.42 34.39
CA ASN A 391 -14.66 8.10 33.57
C ASN A 391 -15.80 8.70 34.44
N ALA A 392 -16.20 8.04 35.54
CA ALA A 392 -17.16 8.62 36.46
C ALA A 392 -16.62 9.94 37.05
N GLY A 393 -15.36 9.94 37.54
CA GLY A 393 -14.71 11.16 38.04
C GLY A 393 -14.58 12.24 36.95
N LEU A 394 -14.17 11.85 35.74
CA LEU A 394 -14.04 12.76 34.60
C LEU A 394 -15.40 13.40 34.23
N CYS A 395 -16.46 12.60 34.15
CA CYS A 395 -17.82 13.12 33.90
C CYS A 395 -18.28 14.11 34.95
N ILE A 396 -18.05 13.79 36.25
CA ILE A 396 -18.36 14.71 37.34
C ILE A 396 -17.63 16.05 37.16
N LEU A 397 -16.34 16.03 36.84
CA LEU A 397 -15.56 17.25 36.60
C LEU A 397 -16.10 18.05 35.41
N TYR A 398 -16.44 17.42 34.29
CA TYR A 398 -17.06 18.09 33.14
C TYR A 398 -18.40 18.73 33.53
N LEU A 399 -19.26 18.02 34.23
CA LEU A 399 -20.56 18.52 34.66
C LEU A 399 -20.43 19.68 35.66
N LEU A 400 -19.52 19.61 36.65
CA LEU A 400 -19.26 20.68 37.60
C LEU A 400 -18.74 21.96 36.94
N ILE A 401 -17.72 21.83 36.05
CA ILE A 401 -17.19 22.98 35.33
C ILE A 401 -18.30 23.67 34.52
N TRP A 402 -19.15 22.84 33.88
CA TRP A 402 -20.24 23.36 33.05
C TRP A 402 -21.36 24.02 33.88
N ASP A 403 -21.76 23.43 35.01
CA ASP A 403 -22.78 23.97 35.92
C ASP A 403 -22.37 25.34 36.46
N ILE A 404 -21.14 25.43 36.99
CA ILE A 404 -20.59 26.67 37.50
C ILE A 404 -20.45 27.73 36.37
N SER A 405 -20.05 27.29 35.17
CA SER A 405 -19.96 28.19 34.01
C SER A 405 -21.31 28.70 33.53
N ALA A 406 -22.38 27.90 33.64
CA ALA A 406 -23.72 28.27 33.24
C ALA A 406 -24.35 29.32 34.19
N GLU A 407 -23.99 29.29 35.49
CA GLU A 407 -24.44 30.30 36.46
C GLU A 407 -23.79 31.66 36.25
N LYS A 408 -22.56 31.71 35.75
CA LYS A 408 -21.79 32.94 35.49
C LYS A 408 -21.99 33.44 34.06
N LYS A 409 -22.89 34.45 33.90
CA LYS A 409 -23.22 34.96 32.56
C LYS A 409 -22.04 35.63 31.83
N THR A 410 -21.15 36.32 32.54
CA THR A 410 -19.95 37.03 31.97
C THR A 410 -18.87 37.17 33.05
N GLY A 411 -17.64 37.53 32.64
CA GLY A 411 -16.53 37.87 33.52
C GLY A 411 -15.37 36.91 33.53
N LYS A 412 -14.28 37.27 34.22
CA LYS A 412 -13.03 36.51 34.27
C LYS A 412 -13.20 35.05 34.74
N ILE A 413 -14.13 34.81 35.66
CA ILE A 413 -14.41 33.46 36.20
C ILE A 413 -14.99 32.57 35.10
N LYS A 414 -15.95 33.05 34.29
CA LYS A 414 -16.52 32.31 33.20
C LYS A 414 -15.45 31.93 32.16
N THR A 415 -14.63 32.91 31.79
CA THR A 415 -13.50 32.68 30.85
C THR A 415 -12.53 31.65 31.42
N ALA A 416 -12.21 31.71 32.71
CA ALA A 416 -11.35 30.73 33.38
C ALA A 416 -11.97 29.31 33.37
N LEU A 417 -13.28 29.20 33.60
CA LEU A 417 -13.99 27.90 33.55
C LEU A 417 -14.04 27.31 32.11
N ASP A 418 -14.25 28.17 31.10
CA ASP A 418 -14.19 27.74 29.68
C ASP A 418 -12.81 27.21 29.31
N TYR A 419 -11.74 27.86 29.74
CA TYR A 419 -10.38 27.36 29.60
C TYR A 419 -10.12 26.09 30.40
N GLY A 420 -10.69 26.01 31.63
CA GLY A 420 -10.66 24.82 32.48
C GLY A 420 -11.29 23.60 31.79
N PHE A 421 -12.42 23.80 31.09
CA PHE A 421 -13.06 22.76 30.30
C PHE A 421 -12.14 22.27 29.16
N LEU A 422 -11.54 23.18 28.40
CA LEU A 422 -10.60 22.83 27.31
C LEU A 422 -9.34 22.17 27.84
N LEU A 423 -8.83 22.64 29.00
CA LEU A 423 -7.67 22.02 29.65
C LEU A 423 -7.99 20.60 30.11
N LEU A 424 -9.18 20.36 30.66
CA LEU A 424 -9.63 19.03 31.09
C LEU A 424 -9.69 18.05 29.90
N ILE A 425 -10.13 18.51 28.72
CA ILE A 425 -10.07 17.72 27.47
C ILE A 425 -8.61 17.36 27.15
N MET A 426 -7.68 18.31 27.26
CA MET A 426 -6.27 18.06 26.96
C MET A 426 -5.63 17.08 27.97
N VAL A 427 -6.01 17.15 29.25
CA VAL A 427 -5.57 16.19 30.28
C VAL A 427 -6.13 14.80 30.01
N GLU A 428 -7.42 14.70 29.66
CA GLU A 428 -8.05 13.43 29.25
C GLU A 428 -7.30 12.81 28.06
N LEU A 429 -7.05 13.60 27.02
CA LEU A 429 -6.31 13.15 25.83
C LEU A 429 -4.88 12.72 26.18
N PHE A 430 -4.19 13.45 27.03
CA PHE A 430 -2.85 13.13 27.48
C PHE A 430 -2.79 11.75 28.14
N ILE A 431 -3.67 11.49 29.10
CA ILE A 431 -3.75 10.22 29.82
C ILE A 431 -4.14 9.07 28.86
N THR A 432 -5.15 9.30 28.02
CA THR A 432 -5.61 8.26 27.08
C THR A 432 -4.55 7.95 26.02
N THR A 433 -3.81 8.97 25.55
CA THR A 433 -2.70 8.78 24.60
C THR A 433 -1.56 7.99 25.25
N TYR A 434 -1.24 8.27 26.53
CA TYR A 434 -0.25 7.48 27.27
C TYR A 434 -0.66 6.00 27.35
N ILE A 435 -1.92 5.71 27.71
CA ILE A 435 -2.47 4.35 27.75
C ILE A 435 -2.37 3.70 26.35
N GLY A 436 -2.72 4.42 25.29
CA GLY A 436 -2.66 3.92 23.91
C GLY A 436 -1.26 3.53 23.48
N VAL A 437 -0.26 4.37 23.71
CA VAL A 437 1.15 4.06 23.37
C VAL A 437 1.68 2.94 24.25
N ASN A 438 1.34 2.92 25.54
CA ASN A 438 1.72 1.84 26.45
C ASN A 438 1.11 0.49 26.06
N THR A 439 -0.13 0.48 25.53
CA THR A 439 -0.81 -0.73 25.04
C THR A 439 -0.11 -1.32 23.81
N ASN A 440 0.30 -0.48 22.88
CA ASN A 440 1.06 -0.92 21.68
C ASN A 440 2.46 -1.42 22.02
N LYS A 441 3.04 -0.94 23.14
CA LYS A 441 4.45 -1.18 23.52
C LYS A 441 5.43 -0.53 22.54
N THR A 442 6.70 -0.82 22.69
CA THR A 442 7.80 -0.37 21.82
C THR A 442 8.84 -1.49 21.74
N THR A 443 9.62 -1.55 20.67
CA THR A 443 10.68 -2.54 20.49
C THR A 443 12.05 -1.92 20.72
N ASN A 444 13.06 -2.76 20.90
CA ASN A 444 14.44 -2.28 21.08
C ASN A 444 15.02 -1.89 19.71
N ARG A 445 15.63 -0.71 19.62
CA ARG A 445 16.25 -0.21 18.40
C ARG A 445 17.47 -1.04 17.97
N LYS A 446 18.21 -1.63 18.92
CA LYS A 446 19.41 -2.41 18.62
C LYS A 446 19.10 -3.79 18.02
N THR A 447 17.89 -4.31 18.22
CA THR A 447 17.50 -5.64 17.75
C THR A 447 16.77 -5.61 16.39
N TYR A 448 16.75 -4.46 15.71
CA TYR A 448 16.13 -4.37 14.39
C TYR A 448 16.81 -3.32 13.50
N PRO A 449 17.23 -3.69 12.30
CA PRO A 449 17.45 -5.05 11.82
C PRO A 449 18.62 -5.68 12.54
N ASP A 450 18.41 -6.91 13.07
CA ASP A 450 19.47 -7.64 13.76
C ASP A 450 20.54 -8.11 12.79
N SER A 451 21.79 -7.98 13.19
CA SER A 451 22.96 -8.41 12.41
C SER A 451 23.03 -7.82 10.98
N TYR A 452 22.42 -6.65 10.75
CA TYR A 452 22.32 -6.06 9.40
C TYR A 452 23.67 -5.93 8.69
N ASP A 453 24.67 -5.40 9.38
CA ASP A 453 26.02 -5.17 8.80
C ASP A 453 26.71 -6.50 8.45
N GLN A 454 26.61 -7.51 9.33
CA GLN A 454 27.17 -8.84 9.08
C GLN A 454 26.45 -9.54 7.90
N VAL A 455 25.12 -9.40 7.80
CA VAL A 455 24.37 -9.92 6.67
C VAL A 455 24.80 -9.24 5.38
N GLN A 456 24.95 -7.90 5.37
CA GLN A 456 25.41 -7.17 4.18
C GLN A 456 26.85 -7.58 3.79
N GLU A 457 27.72 -7.78 4.76
CA GLU A 457 29.08 -8.27 4.53
C GLU A 457 29.07 -9.66 3.89
N VAL A 458 28.30 -10.61 4.45
CA VAL A 458 28.16 -11.96 3.90
C VAL A 458 27.53 -11.92 2.50
N LEU A 459 26.51 -11.07 2.28
CA LEU A 459 25.93 -10.91 0.95
C LEU A 459 26.92 -10.33 -0.07
N SER A 460 27.92 -9.57 0.36
CA SER A 460 28.97 -9.06 -0.53
C SER A 460 30.01 -10.12 -0.93
N LEU A 461 30.09 -11.23 -0.17
CA LEU A 461 30.98 -12.37 -0.48
C LEU A 461 30.41 -13.28 -1.59
N ARG A 462 29.13 -13.13 -1.95
CA ARG A 462 28.55 -13.87 -3.06
C ARG A 462 29.31 -13.54 -4.33
N GLU A 463 29.66 -14.56 -5.09
CA GLU A 463 30.28 -14.34 -6.39
C GLU A 463 29.43 -13.40 -7.24
N SER A 464 30.07 -12.42 -7.86
CA SER A 464 29.45 -11.64 -8.90
C SER A 464 29.12 -12.61 -10.04
N ALA A 465 27.86 -13.02 -10.12
CA ALA A 465 27.42 -14.05 -11.06
C ALA A 465 27.47 -13.57 -12.52
N GLY A 466 28.31 -12.60 -12.86
CA GLY A 466 28.34 -11.98 -14.18
C GLY A 466 26.98 -11.42 -14.57
N SER A 467 26.41 -11.88 -15.69
CA SER A 467 25.01 -11.58 -16.11
C SER A 467 23.98 -12.51 -15.46
N GLY A 468 24.39 -13.45 -14.62
CA GLY A 468 23.55 -14.50 -14.06
C GLY A 468 22.62 -14.01 -12.93
N PHE A 469 21.45 -14.63 -12.84
CA PHE A 469 20.46 -14.41 -11.77
C PHE A 469 20.43 -15.63 -10.85
N TYR A 470 20.39 -15.41 -9.55
CA TYR A 470 20.20 -16.43 -8.53
C TYR A 470 19.41 -15.89 -7.34
N ARG A 471 18.81 -16.79 -6.56
CA ARG A 471 18.14 -16.44 -5.31
C ARG A 471 18.98 -16.82 -4.11
N THR A 472 18.77 -16.04 -3.05
CA THR A 472 19.33 -16.21 -1.71
C THR A 472 18.17 -16.27 -0.72
N GLU A 473 18.32 -17.05 0.37
CA GLU A 473 17.36 -17.06 1.47
C GLU A 473 18.04 -17.15 2.83
N MET A 474 17.28 -16.94 3.89
CA MET A 474 17.75 -17.08 5.26
C MET A 474 17.35 -18.44 5.83
N THR A 475 18.25 -19.12 6.55
CA THR A 475 17.92 -20.36 7.28
C THR A 475 16.92 -20.08 8.40
N ASN A 476 17.05 -18.91 9.04
CA ASN A 476 16.16 -18.40 10.09
C ASN A 476 15.75 -16.96 9.73
N TRP A 477 14.56 -16.81 9.19
CA TRP A 477 14.04 -15.50 8.82
C TRP A 477 13.96 -14.54 10.01
N PHE A 478 14.19 -13.26 9.75
CA PHE A 478 14.02 -12.18 10.72
C PHE A 478 12.68 -11.49 10.54
N THR A 479 12.34 -11.23 9.28
CA THR A 479 11.01 -10.87 8.82
C THR A 479 10.60 -11.81 7.70
N LEU A 480 9.32 -11.93 7.41
CA LEU A 480 8.84 -12.69 6.25
C LEU A 480 9.09 -11.97 4.91
N ASN A 481 9.82 -10.84 4.95
CA ASN A 481 10.24 -10.03 3.80
C ASN A 481 11.74 -9.68 3.90
N ASP A 482 12.55 -10.63 4.37
CA ASP A 482 14.01 -10.45 4.45
C ASP A 482 14.67 -10.11 3.10
N PRO A 483 14.21 -10.66 1.94
CA PRO A 483 14.72 -10.22 0.65
C PRO A 483 14.60 -8.70 0.43
N SER A 484 13.46 -8.12 0.75
CA SER A 484 13.24 -6.67 0.68
C SER A 484 14.02 -5.89 1.76
N LEU A 485 14.14 -6.45 2.98
CA LEU A 485 14.82 -5.80 4.09
C LEU A 485 16.31 -5.63 3.83
N TYR A 486 16.96 -6.69 3.32
CA TYR A 486 18.39 -6.74 3.10
C TYR A 486 18.83 -6.49 1.65
N GLY A 487 17.87 -6.40 0.70
CA GLY A 487 18.12 -6.04 -0.69
C GLY A 487 18.72 -7.17 -1.53
N TYR A 488 18.18 -8.38 -1.45
CA TYR A 488 18.58 -9.50 -2.30
C TYR A 488 17.39 -10.15 -3.00
N ASN A 489 17.65 -10.86 -4.11
CA ASN A 489 16.62 -11.63 -4.79
C ASN A 489 16.31 -12.89 -3.97
N GLY A 490 15.07 -13.07 -3.55
CA GLY A 490 14.71 -14.16 -2.65
C GLY A 490 13.48 -14.94 -3.06
N ILE A 491 12.88 -15.62 -2.09
CA ILE A 491 11.66 -16.41 -2.25
C ILE A 491 10.59 -15.91 -1.28
N SER A 492 10.97 -15.60 -0.04
CA SER A 492 10.04 -15.24 1.03
C SER A 492 9.26 -13.97 0.74
N PHE A 493 7.92 -14.01 0.93
CA PHE A 493 7.04 -12.88 0.70
C PHE A 493 5.79 -12.90 1.57
N TYR A 494 5.55 -11.79 2.25
CA TYR A 494 4.34 -11.53 3.03
C TYR A 494 3.75 -10.18 2.65
N SER A 495 2.65 -10.19 1.92
CA SER A 495 2.01 -8.96 1.43
C SER A 495 0.54 -9.19 1.13
N SER A 496 -0.28 -8.14 1.28
CA SER A 496 -1.68 -8.15 0.81
C SER A 496 -1.83 -8.24 -0.72
N THR A 497 -0.73 -8.13 -1.47
CA THR A 497 -0.69 -8.19 -2.93
C THR A 497 -0.13 -9.52 -3.45
N VAL A 498 0.07 -10.51 -2.57
CA VAL A 498 0.57 -11.84 -2.97
C VAL A 498 -0.44 -12.54 -3.86
N ASP A 499 0.06 -13.12 -4.95
CA ASP A 499 -0.72 -13.98 -5.85
C ASP A 499 -1.02 -15.33 -5.18
N VAL A 500 -2.31 -15.69 -5.14
CA VAL A 500 -2.78 -16.96 -4.51
C VAL A 500 -2.28 -18.18 -5.26
N GLY A 501 -2.22 -18.11 -6.59
CA GLY A 501 -1.71 -19.21 -7.38
C GLY A 501 -0.26 -19.54 -7.04
N VAL A 502 0.59 -18.50 -6.94
CA VAL A 502 1.98 -18.67 -6.52
C VAL A 502 2.05 -19.24 -5.10
N THR A 503 1.19 -18.75 -4.17
CA THR A 503 1.16 -19.26 -2.80
C THR A 503 0.81 -20.75 -2.76
N LYS A 504 -0.19 -21.21 -3.52
CA LYS A 504 -0.59 -22.60 -3.64
C LYS A 504 0.51 -23.49 -4.24
N PHE A 505 1.18 -23.00 -5.28
CA PHE A 505 2.33 -23.69 -5.85
C PHE A 505 3.45 -23.87 -4.83
N MET A 506 3.81 -22.80 -4.10
CA MET A 506 4.86 -22.85 -3.07
C MET A 506 4.50 -23.82 -1.94
N GLU A 507 3.24 -23.85 -1.50
CA GLU A 507 2.72 -24.82 -0.54
C GLU A 507 2.83 -26.25 -1.08
N GLY A 508 2.41 -26.46 -2.34
CA GLY A 508 2.46 -27.74 -3.02
C GLY A 508 3.86 -28.33 -3.16
N ILE A 509 4.88 -27.51 -3.38
CA ILE A 509 6.28 -27.96 -3.40
C ILE A 509 6.94 -27.97 -2.02
N GLY A 510 6.18 -27.79 -0.94
CA GLY A 510 6.60 -27.98 0.43
C GLY A 510 7.21 -26.77 1.14
N LEU A 511 7.05 -25.55 0.63
CA LEU A 511 7.40 -24.36 1.38
C LEU A 511 6.32 -24.03 2.43
N SER A 512 6.70 -23.29 3.46
CA SER A 512 5.76 -22.76 4.41
C SER A 512 4.90 -21.69 3.74
N ALA A 513 3.59 -21.94 3.64
CA ALA A 513 2.67 -21.06 2.94
C ALA A 513 1.32 -20.96 3.65
N TRP A 514 0.57 -19.91 3.33
CA TRP A 514 -0.77 -19.70 3.86
C TRP A 514 -1.59 -18.90 2.84
N GLU A 515 -2.37 -19.60 2.04
CA GLU A 515 -3.17 -19.01 0.97
C GLU A 515 -4.12 -17.92 1.48
N THR A 516 -4.83 -18.18 2.58
CA THR A 516 -5.73 -17.21 3.20
C THR A 516 -5.00 -16.12 3.98
N GLY A 517 -3.73 -16.34 4.30
CA GLY A 517 -2.87 -15.45 5.06
C GLY A 517 -1.89 -14.63 4.23
N ASN A 518 -2.00 -14.70 2.89
CA ASN A 518 -1.25 -13.85 1.96
C ASN A 518 0.29 -13.91 2.15
N ARG A 519 0.84 -15.12 2.31
CA ARG A 519 2.28 -15.30 2.50
C ARG A 519 2.75 -16.70 2.10
N TYR A 520 3.99 -16.74 1.66
CA TYR A 520 4.83 -17.93 1.60
C TYR A 520 6.27 -17.54 1.96
N TYR A 521 6.99 -18.44 2.57
CA TYR A 521 8.35 -18.14 3.00
C TYR A 521 9.21 -19.40 3.09
N TYR A 522 10.50 -19.20 2.96
CA TYR A 522 11.50 -20.24 3.08
C TYR A 522 11.70 -20.63 4.54
N ALA A 523 11.65 -21.90 4.83
CA ALA A 523 11.88 -22.44 6.16
C ALA A 523 12.66 -23.76 6.10
N GLU A 524 13.67 -23.82 5.22
CA GLU A 524 14.33 -25.02 4.71
C GLU A 524 13.36 -25.94 3.95
N THR A 525 13.75 -26.43 2.82
CA THR A 525 12.94 -27.35 2.03
C THR A 525 13.84 -28.39 1.36
N SER A 526 13.26 -29.20 0.47
CA SER A 526 13.99 -30.27 -0.22
C SER A 526 14.96 -29.75 -1.27
N PRO A 527 15.97 -30.55 -1.67
CA PRO A 527 16.89 -30.18 -2.73
C PRO A 527 16.21 -29.97 -4.09
N LEU A 528 15.11 -30.72 -4.38
CA LEU A 528 14.32 -30.51 -5.59
C LEU A 528 13.66 -29.13 -5.61
N ALA A 529 13.00 -28.75 -4.53
CA ALA A 529 12.38 -27.42 -4.43
C ALA A 529 13.41 -26.30 -4.52
N ASN A 530 14.58 -26.46 -3.88
CA ASN A 530 15.68 -25.50 -3.99
C ASN A 530 16.17 -25.32 -5.43
N ALA A 531 16.32 -26.42 -6.20
CA ALA A 531 16.73 -26.41 -7.59
C ALA A 531 15.68 -25.72 -8.49
N PHE A 532 14.41 -26.09 -8.35
CA PHE A 532 13.31 -25.49 -9.13
C PHE A 532 13.04 -24.02 -8.80
N LEU A 533 13.45 -23.55 -7.63
CA LEU A 533 13.37 -22.14 -7.24
C LEU A 533 14.66 -21.35 -7.48
N ASN A 534 15.67 -21.94 -8.14
CA ASN A 534 16.93 -21.26 -8.46
C ASN A 534 17.64 -20.72 -7.20
N LEU A 535 17.62 -21.49 -6.10
CA LEU A 535 18.20 -21.10 -4.83
C LEU A 535 19.69 -21.49 -4.81
N ARG A 536 20.58 -20.49 -4.86
CA ARG A 536 22.02 -20.69 -4.84
C ARG A 536 22.62 -20.53 -3.45
N TYR A 537 22.19 -19.54 -2.68
CA TYR A 537 22.79 -19.22 -1.39
C TYR A 537 21.79 -19.25 -0.25
N LEU A 538 22.27 -19.68 0.92
CA LEU A 538 21.60 -19.48 2.21
C LEU A 538 22.47 -18.65 3.13
N VAL A 539 21.85 -17.75 3.90
CA VAL A 539 22.49 -16.98 4.96
C VAL A 539 22.01 -17.50 6.30
N SER A 540 22.95 -17.98 7.11
CA SER A 540 22.69 -18.42 8.47
C SER A 540 23.20 -17.38 9.45
N ARG A 541 22.29 -16.69 10.16
CA ARG A 541 22.64 -15.62 11.11
C ARG A 541 23.09 -16.13 12.49
N ASP A 542 22.81 -17.37 12.82
CA ASP A 542 23.14 -18.00 14.10
C ASP A 542 24.40 -18.89 14.03
N GLY A 543 25.10 -18.84 12.90
CA GLY A 543 26.34 -19.59 12.69
C GLY A 543 26.16 -21.11 12.56
N LYS A 544 24.92 -21.60 12.49
CA LYS A 544 24.66 -23.02 12.29
C LYS A 544 24.67 -23.32 10.81
N ALA A 545 25.47 -24.28 10.42
CA ALA A 545 25.40 -24.85 9.09
C ALA A 545 24.10 -25.68 8.96
N CYS A 546 23.51 -25.73 7.76
CA CYS A 546 22.46 -26.69 7.48
C CYS A 546 23.00 -28.11 7.67
N ASP A 547 22.23 -28.99 8.31
CA ASP A 547 22.63 -30.36 8.65
C ASP A 547 22.90 -31.28 7.44
N SER A 548 22.62 -30.84 6.22
CA SER A 548 22.94 -31.60 5.03
C SER A 548 24.16 -31.07 4.31
N SER A 549 25.36 -31.39 4.84
CA SER A 549 26.65 -31.21 4.14
C SER A 549 26.70 -31.84 2.74
N VAL A 550 25.74 -32.70 2.40
CA VAL A 550 25.57 -33.28 1.08
C VAL A 550 25.17 -32.24 0.04
N PHE A 551 24.26 -31.30 0.39
CA PHE A 551 23.71 -30.32 -0.53
C PHE A 551 24.28 -28.92 -0.36
N TRP A 552 24.85 -28.61 0.80
CA TRP A 552 25.35 -27.28 1.13
C TRP A 552 26.83 -27.30 1.53
N GLU A 553 27.55 -26.24 1.20
CA GLU A 553 28.90 -25.98 1.67
C GLU A 553 29.05 -24.51 2.12
N THR A 554 29.98 -24.26 3.02
CA THR A 554 30.25 -22.91 3.51
C THR A 554 31.10 -22.17 2.50
N ALA A 555 30.51 -21.10 1.90
CA ALA A 555 31.16 -20.23 0.94
C ALA A 555 31.79 -18.99 1.58
N GLY A 556 31.35 -18.59 2.79
CA GLY A 556 31.90 -17.41 3.48
C GLY A 556 31.37 -17.23 4.88
N LYS A 557 32.00 -16.30 5.64
CA LYS A 557 31.62 -15.99 7.02
C LYS A 557 31.93 -14.51 7.34
N ALA A 558 31.02 -13.88 8.11
CA ALA A 558 31.22 -12.57 8.72
C ALA A 558 30.62 -12.55 10.13
N GLY A 559 31.51 -12.44 11.13
CA GLY A 559 31.16 -12.62 12.53
C GLY A 559 30.57 -14.01 12.77
N ASP A 560 29.33 -14.08 13.29
CA ASP A 560 28.58 -15.32 13.50
C ASP A 560 27.74 -15.72 12.30
N THR A 561 27.62 -14.86 11.27
CA THR A 561 26.80 -15.10 10.08
C THR A 561 27.59 -15.90 9.03
N LEU A 562 27.00 -16.98 8.51
CA LEU A 562 27.56 -17.84 7.47
C LEU A 562 26.87 -17.63 6.14
N LEU A 563 27.62 -17.73 5.06
CA LEU A 563 27.14 -17.92 3.69
C LEU A 563 27.29 -19.39 3.30
N LEU A 564 26.19 -20.03 2.90
CA LEU A 564 26.18 -21.41 2.43
C LEU A 564 25.85 -21.40 0.93
N GLU A 565 26.54 -22.22 0.13
CA GLU A 565 26.30 -22.39 -1.30
C GLU A 565 25.70 -23.76 -1.60
N ASN A 566 24.71 -23.79 -2.50
CA ASN A 566 24.00 -25.00 -2.92
C ASN A 566 24.83 -25.75 -3.97
N LYS A 567 25.27 -26.95 -3.65
CA LYS A 567 26.03 -27.83 -4.57
C LYS A 567 25.19 -28.37 -5.73
N ARG A 568 23.88 -28.27 -5.64
CA ARG A 568 22.89 -28.71 -6.66
C ARG A 568 22.05 -27.53 -7.15
N TYR A 569 22.72 -26.41 -7.36
CA TYR A 569 22.12 -25.20 -7.92
C TYR A 569 21.77 -25.36 -9.40
N LEU A 570 20.59 -24.91 -9.81
CA LEU A 570 20.20 -24.73 -11.21
C LEU A 570 19.94 -23.23 -11.48
N PRO A 571 20.31 -22.73 -12.69
CA PRO A 571 20.06 -21.35 -13.06
C PRO A 571 18.57 -21.06 -13.26
N LEU A 572 18.22 -19.83 -13.65
CA LEU A 572 16.84 -19.35 -13.78
C LEU A 572 15.96 -20.23 -14.66
N GLY A 573 16.52 -20.86 -15.71
CA GLY A 573 15.81 -21.76 -16.59
C GLY A 573 16.63 -22.98 -16.96
N PHE A 574 15.96 -24.10 -17.18
CA PHE A 574 16.56 -25.36 -17.64
C PHE A 574 15.52 -26.20 -18.37
N MET A 575 16.00 -27.10 -19.24
CA MET A 575 15.10 -27.97 -19.99
C MET A 575 14.52 -29.08 -19.13
N VAL A 576 13.25 -29.37 -19.36
CA VAL A 576 12.46 -30.44 -18.73
C VAL A 576 11.61 -31.15 -19.77
N ASN A 577 11.13 -32.32 -19.43
CA ASN A 577 10.23 -33.08 -20.29
C ASN A 577 8.91 -32.33 -20.54
N LYS A 578 8.32 -32.46 -21.73
CA LYS A 578 7.08 -31.79 -22.15
C LYS A 578 5.88 -32.15 -21.28
N GLU A 579 5.87 -33.33 -20.66
CA GLU A 579 4.86 -33.83 -19.76
C GLU A 579 4.73 -32.97 -18.47
N LEU A 580 5.71 -32.11 -18.16
CA LEU A 580 5.64 -31.20 -17.03
C LEU A 580 4.49 -30.19 -17.19
N SER A 581 3.98 -29.94 -18.41
CA SER A 581 2.78 -29.10 -18.61
C SER A 581 1.54 -29.61 -17.88
N ASP A 582 1.48 -30.92 -17.59
CA ASP A 582 0.35 -31.57 -16.94
C ASP A 582 0.47 -31.57 -15.40
N TYR A 583 1.57 -31.03 -14.87
CA TYR A 583 1.80 -30.97 -13.44
C TYR A 583 0.71 -30.17 -12.71
N LYS A 584 0.23 -30.75 -11.63
CA LYS A 584 -0.64 -30.11 -10.62
C LYS A 584 -0.13 -30.49 -9.24
N HIS A 585 -0.15 -29.51 -8.33
CA HIS A 585 0.22 -29.76 -6.95
C HIS A 585 -0.85 -30.61 -6.24
N GLU A 586 -0.39 -31.41 -5.28
CA GLU A 586 -1.22 -32.26 -4.42
C GLU A 586 -1.21 -31.70 -2.99
N THR A 587 -2.18 -32.11 -2.18
CA THR A 587 -2.24 -31.74 -0.75
C THR A 587 -1.07 -32.29 0.07
N ASN A 588 -0.49 -33.41 -0.37
CA ASN A 588 0.73 -33.96 0.21
C ASN A 588 1.94 -33.46 -0.58
N PRO A 589 2.78 -32.59 -0.01
CA PRO A 589 3.88 -31.98 -0.76
C PRO A 589 4.97 -32.98 -1.19
N PHE A 590 5.12 -34.14 -0.52
CA PHE A 590 6.01 -35.17 -1.00
C PHE A 590 5.48 -35.85 -2.28
N VAL A 591 4.17 -36.08 -2.36
CA VAL A 591 3.53 -36.60 -3.58
C VAL A 591 3.64 -35.57 -4.71
N SER A 592 3.42 -34.29 -4.41
CA SER A 592 3.63 -33.21 -5.36
C SER A 592 5.06 -33.20 -5.92
N GLN A 593 6.08 -33.35 -5.07
CA GLN A 593 7.47 -33.39 -5.49
C GLN A 593 7.82 -34.66 -6.28
N ASN A 594 7.28 -35.82 -5.91
CA ASN A 594 7.44 -37.04 -6.69
C ASN A 594 6.86 -36.85 -8.11
N ASN A 595 5.67 -36.27 -8.22
CA ASN A 595 5.03 -35.97 -9.51
C ASN A 595 5.82 -34.93 -10.30
N LEU A 596 6.27 -33.85 -9.64
CA LEU A 596 7.09 -32.81 -10.26
C LEU A 596 8.37 -33.39 -10.84
N PHE A 597 9.10 -34.20 -10.06
CA PHE A 597 10.34 -34.80 -10.48
C PHE A 597 10.13 -35.80 -11.64
N ARG A 598 9.14 -36.69 -11.52
CA ARG A 598 8.82 -37.69 -12.55
C ARG A 598 8.41 -37.05 -13.88
N LEU A 599 7.54 -36.04 -13.83
CA LEU A 599 7.08 -35.35 -15.04
C LEU A 599 8.20 -34.51 -15.68
N ALA A 600 9.06 -33.88 -14.86
CA ALA A 600 10.16 -33.08 -15.36
C ALA A 600 11.29 -33.91 -15.99
N THR A 601 11.62 -35.07 -15.41
CA THR A 601 12.74 -35.90 -15.84
C THR A 601 12.34 -37.03 -16.78
N GLY A 602 11.11 -37.52 -16.68
CA GLY A 602 10.68 -38.79 -17.32
C GLY A 602 11.24 -40.04 -16.66
N LEU A 603 12.03 -39.92 -15.57
CA LEU A 603 12.57 -41.06 -14.84
C LEU A 603 11.49 -41.77 -14.01
N GLY A 604 11.54 -43.11 -13.97
CA GLY A 604 10.69 -43.91 -13.11
C GLY A 604 11.17 -43.88 -11.64
N GLY A 605 10.24 -44.17 -10.72
CA GLY A 605 10.47 -44.24 -9.28
C GLY A 605 10.04 -42.97 -8.58
N ASP A 606 9.92 -43.06 -7.26
CA ASP A 606 9.56 -41.94 -6.38
C ASP A 606 10.83 -41.33 -5.79
N LEU A 607 10.95 -40.00 -5.91
CA LEU A 607 12.06 -39.26 -5.31
C LEU A 607 12.07 -39.39 -3.78
N PHE A 608 10.86 -39.37 -3.19
CA PHE A 608 10.66 -39.57 -1.76
C PHE A 608 9.83 -40.82 -1.51
N THR A 609 10.38 -41.74 -0.74
CA THR A 609 9.57 -42.79 -0.13
C THR A 609 8.93 -42.20 1.14
N VAL A 610 7.60 -42.14 1.13
CA VAL A 610 6.83 -41.46 2.19
C VAL A 610 6.20 -42.45 3.15
N MET A 611 6.30 -42.13 4.43
CA MET A 611 5.75 -42.93 5.52
C MET A 611 4.98 -42.06 6.49
N ASP A 612 3.80 -42.50 6.91
CA ASP A 612 3.06 -41.88 8.02
C ASP A 612 3.69 -42.34 9.35
N VAL A 613 3.99 -41.37 10.23
CA VAL A 613 4.31 -41.71 11.61
C VAL A 613 3.02 -42.21 12.29
N PRO A 614 3.01 -43.41 12.89
CA PRO A 614 1.82 -43.95 13.55
C PRO A 614 1.24 -42.96 14.53
N ASN A 615 -0.05 -42.65 14.44
CA ASN A 615 -0.73 -41.73 15.35
C ASN A 615 -0.99 -42.37 16.71
N ASN A 616 0.08 -42.67 17.43
CA ASN A 616 0.08 -43.32 18.73
C ASN A 616 0.95 -42.57 19.73
N PRO A 617 0.56 -41.28 20.07
CA PRO A 617 1.34 -40.49 21.00
C PRO A 617 1.25 -41.01 22.42
N TYR A 618 2.33 -40.84 23.16
CA TYR A 618 2.34 -41.01 24.61
C TYR A 618 2.51 -39.66 25.32
N ALA A 619 1.85 -39.49 26.46
CA ALA A 619 1.97 -38.32 27.28
C ALA A 619 3.25 -38.36 28.13
N LYS A 620 3.98 -37.26 28.19
CA LYS A 620 5.15 -37.03 29.05
C LYS A 620 5.08 -35.59 29.60
N LYS A 621 5.64 -35.37 30.76
CA LYS A 621 5.82 -34.01 31.28
C LYS A 621 7.14 -33.44 30.80
N ASP A 622 7.10 -32.16 30.39
CA ASP A 622 8.32 -31.38 30.11
C ASP A 622 9.03 -30.97 31.43
N ASP A 623 10.18 -30.31 31.29
CA ASP A 623 10.99 -29.85 32.43
C ASP A 623 10.25 -28.79 33.30
N ASP A 624 9.24 -28.14 32.75
CA ASP A 624 8.38 -27.14 33.42
C ASP A 624 7.12 -27.81 34.06
N GLY A 625 6.98 -29.12 33.90
CA GLY A 625 5.85 -29.91 34.44
C GLY A 625 4.57 -29.89 33.61
N ASN A 626 4.60 -29.35 32.38
CA ASN A 626 3.45 -29.33 31.47
C ASN A 626 3.33 -30.66 30.72
N ASP A 627 2.09 -31.08 30.43
CA ASP A 627 1.82 -32.30 29.65
C ASP A 627 2.18 -32.10 28.17
N THR A 628 3.01 -32.97 27.62
CA THR A 628 3.41 -33.02 26.23
C THR A 628 2.96 -34.32 25.58
N LEU A 629 2.71 -34.28 24.24
CA LEU A 629 2.48 -35.47 23.45
C LEU A 629 3.74 -35.79 22.64
N ASN A 630 4.17 -37.06 22.68
CA ASN A 630 5.39 -37.52 22.06
C ASN A 630 5.11 -38.68 21.10
N TRP A 631 5.76 -38.72 19.98
CA TRP A 631 5.77 -39.79 18.99
C TRP A 631 7.19 -40.26 18.78
N ASN A 632 7.43 -41.56 18.89
CA ASN A 632 8.70 -42.14 18.52
C ASN A 632 8.60 -42.75 17.11
N TYR A 633 9.50 -42.36 16.25
CA TYR A 633 9.61 -42.91 14.90
C TYR A 633 10.93 -43.61 14.73
N VAL A 634 10.88 -44.92 14.47
CA VAL A 634 12.04 -45.77 14.22
C VAL A 634 12.41 -45.66 12.75
N ILE A 635 13.63 -45.22 12.45
CA ILE A 635 14.17 -45.09 11.11
C ILE A 635 14.25 -46.48 10.43
N PRO A 636 13.63 -46.68 9.27
CA PRO A 636 13.53 -47.97 8.61
C PRO A 636 14.75 -48.33 7.74
N ALA A 637 15.53 -47.33 7.28
CA ALA A 637 16.68 -47.49 6.40
C ALA A 637 17.65 -46.32 6.58
N ASP A 638 18.91 -46.50 6.15
CA ASP A 638 19.88 -45.41 6.13
C ASP A 638 19.49 -44.33 5.09
N GLY A 639 19.67 -43.04 5.40
CA GLY A 639 19.39 -41.99 4.44
C GLY A 639 19.21 -40.60 5.03
N ILE A 640 18.85 -39.65 4.18
CA ILE A 640 18.48 -38.28 4.57
C ILE A 640 16.96 -38.18 4.64
N PHE A 641 16.48 -37.78 5.81
CA PHE A 641 15.07 -37.72 6.11
C PHE A 641 14.55 -36.31 6.17
N TYR A 642 13.32 -36.17 5.72
CA TYR A 642 12.53 -34.95 5.73
C TYR A 642 11.20 -35.18 6.45
N ALA A 643 10.64 -34.15 7.07
CA ALA A 643 9.32 -34.23 7.68
C ALA A 643 8.38 -33.18 7.13
N HIS A 644 7.10 -33.50 7.12
CA HIS A 644 5.99 -32.60 6.91
C HIS A 644 4.99 -32.80 8.04
N CYS A 645 4.79 -31.77 8.85
CA CYS A 645 3.97 -31.88 10.05
C CYS A 645 2.76 -30.96 9.93
N ILE A 646 1.56 -31.54 10.12
CA ILE A 646 0.29 -30.81 10.20
C ILE A 646 -0.15 -30.82 11.65
N PHE A 647 -0.06 -29.70 12.32
CA PHE A 647 -0.51 -29.50 13.69
C PHE A 647 -1.67 -28.51 13.76
N PRO A 648 -2.51 -28.56 14.82
CA PRO A 648 -3.44 -27.49 15.10
C PRO A 648 -2.73 -26.15 15.26
N ILE A 649 -3.43 -25.06 14.91
CA ILE A 649 -2.91 -23.70 14.96
C ILE A 649 -2.30 -23.39 16.34
N GLU A 650 -1.13 -22.73 16.38
CA GLU A 650 -0.38 -22.30 17.58
C GLU A 650 0.33 -23.44 18.35
N THR A 651 0.53 -24.59 17.77
CA THR A 651 1.26 -25.66 18.44
C THR A 651 2.77 -25.40 18.39
N LYS A 652 3.42 -25.37 19.54
CA LYS A 652 4.88 -25.49 19.63
C LYS A 652 5.24 -26.97 19.51
N ALA A 653 6.16 -27.30 18.63
CA ALA A 653 6.65 -28.65 18.45
C ALA A 653 8.17 -28.66 18.38
N SER A 654 8.76 -29.80 18.68
CA SER A 654 10.18 -30.03 18.48
C SER A 654 10.40 -31.47 18.04
N PHE A 655 11.51 -31.75 17.42
CA PHE A 655 11.99 -33.10 17.25
C PHE A 655 13.42 -33.25 17.80
N SER A 656 13.69 -34.39 18.36
CA SER A 656 14.95 -34.72 19.04
C SER A 656 15.47 -36.09 18.64
N PHE A 657 16.78 -36.23 18.71
CA PHE A 657 17.49 -37.49 18.52
C PHE A 657 18.49 -37.66 19.68
N ASN A 658 18.50 -38.82 20.30
CA ASN A 658 19.35 -39.13 21.45
C ASN A 658 19.25 -38.09 22.61
N GLY A 659 18.07 -37.50 22.77
CA GLY A 659 17.82 -36.48 23.80
C GLY A 659 18.27 -35.05 23.43
N GLU A 660 18.98 -34.88 22.31
CA GLU A 660 19.33 -33.57 21.78
C GLU A 660 18.21 -33.04 20.87
N VAL A 661 17.80 -31.78 21.06
CA VAL A 661 16.78 -31.13 20.22
C VAL A 661 17.43 -30.69 18.92
N LEU A 662 17.10 -31.37 17.84
CA LEU A 662 17.56 -31.05 16.51
C LEU A 662 16.88 -29.78 15.97
N ARG A 663 15.56 -29.65 16.20
CA ARG A 663 14.81 -28.50 15.75
C ARG A 663 13.62 -28.17 16.64
N LYS A 664 13.35 -26.88 16.80
CA LYS A 664 12.10 -26.36 17.40
C LYS A 664 11.24 -25.75 16.30
N ILE A 665 9.95 -26.05 16.35
CA ILE A 665 8.94 -25.52 15.43
C ILE A 665 8.02 -24.64 16.26
N GLU A 666 8.10 -23.34 16.05
CA GLU A 666 7.20 -22.38 16.69
C GLU A 666 6.52 -21.54 15.59
N ASN A 667 5.18 -21.51 15.59
CA ASN A 667 4.38 -20.72 14.64
C ASN A 667 4.64 -21.02 13.15
N LEU A 668 5.23 -22.19 12.85
CA LEU A 668 5.51 -22.62 11.48
C LEU A 668 4.23 -23.18 10.86
N ARG A 669 3.93 -22.77 9.64
CA ARG A 669 2.91 -23.43 8.82
C ARG A 669 3.46 -24.77 8.30
N PRO A 670 2.59 -25.74 7.95
CA PRO A 670 3.05 -26.99 7.39
C PRO A 670 4.02 -26.76 6.21
N CYS A 671 5.19 -27.38 6.28
CA CYS A 671 6.21 -27.33 5.22
C CYS A 671 7.06 -28.60 5.29
N ILE A 672 7.80 -28.88 4.22
CA ILE A 672 8.85 -29.88 4.25
C ILE A 672 10.10 -29.26 4.88
N PHE A 673 10.70 -29.93 5.84
CA PHE A 673 11.97 -29.52 6.44
C PHE A 673 12.87 -30.74 6.68
N THR A 674 14.18 -30.49 6.70
CA THR A 674 15.19 -31.53 6.91
C THR A 674 15.17 -32.03 8.36
N LEU A 675 15.14 -33.33 8.54
CA LEU A 675 15.41 -33.96 9.83
C LEU A 675 16.89 -34.26 10.03
N GLY A 676 17.61 -34.62 8.98
CA GLY A 676 19.02 -34.98 8.99
C GLY A 676 19.29 -36.36 8.38
N SER A 677 20.55 -36.81 8.51
CA SER A 677 21.01 -38.14 8.09
C SER A 677 20.92 -39.10 9.26
N PHE A 678 20.26 -40.25 9.06
CA PHE A 678 20.06 -41.26 10.09
C PHE A 678 20.37 -42.63 9.56
N SER A 679 20.68 -43.57 10.48
CA SER A 679 20.90 -44.99 10.23
C SER A 679 19.66 -45.76 10.59
N LYS A 680 19.52 -46.92 9.96
CA LYS A 680 18.44 -47.88 10.27
C LYS A 680 18.44 -48.23 11.77
N GLY A 681 17.28 -48.08 12.41
CA GLY A 681 17.07 -48.38 13.82
C GLY A 681 17.20 -47.14 14.74
N ASP A 682 17.68 -46.00 14.24
CA ASP A 682 17.65 -44.76 14.98
C ASP A 682 16.22 -44.37 15.36
N VAL A 683 16.04 -43.64 16.47
CA VAL A 683 14.72 -43.26 16.96
C VAL A 683 14.64 -41.73 17.07
N ILE A 684 13.79 -41.15 16.25
CA ILE A 684 13.47 -39.70 16.33
C ILE A 684 12.21 -39.54 17.19
N THR A 685 12.28 -38.63 18.15
CA THR A 685 11.12 -38.26 18.98
C THR A 685 10.55 -36.94 18.54
N PHE A 686 9.30 -36.87 18.14
CA PHE A 686 8.49 -35.70 17.92
C PHE A 686 7.78 -35.32 19.20
N THR A 687 7.86 -34.07 19.63
CA THR A 687 7.25 -33.59 20.89
C THR A 687 6.40 -32.38 20.59
N THR A 688 5.16 -32.33 21.10
CA THR A 688 4.31 -31.15 21.00
C THR A 688 4.02 -30.59 22.37
N GLY A 689 3.82 -29.26 22.46
CA GLY A 689 3.46 -28.57 23.69
C GLY A 689 2.03 -28.90 24.18
N PRO A 690 1.67 -28.43 25.39
CA PRO A 690 0.48 -28.87 26.13
C PRO A 690 -0.88 -28.58 25.47
N ASN A 691 -0.93 -27.69 24.49
CA ASN A 691 -2.17 -27.34 23.78
C ASN A 691 -2.50 -28.27 22.59
N ALA A 692 -1.64 -29.22 22.27
CA ALA A 692 -1.83 -30.13 21.14
C ALA A 692 -2.90 -31.21 21.36
N SER A 693 -3.38 -31.39 22.58
CA SER A 693 -4.39 -32.39 22.93
C SER A 693 -5.79 -32.16 22.29
N LYS A 694 -5.99 -31.07 21.58
CA LYS A 694 -7.27 -30.71 20.94
C LYS A 694 -7.37 -30.97 19.44
N GLY A 695 -6.36 -31.57 18.81
CA GLY A 695 -6.38 -31.85 17.38
C GLY A 695 -5.50 -33.04 16.99
N VAL A 696 -5.84 -33.70 15.87
CA VAL A 696 -5.05 -34.79 15.30
C VAL A 696 -3.80 -34.19 14.64
N ALA A 697 -2.63 -34.52 15.17
CA ALA A 697 -1.37 -34.24 14.48
C ALA A 697 -1.14 -35.32 13.40
N ARG A 698 -0.79 -34.90 12.19
CA ARG A 698 -0.32 -35.83 11.15
C ARG A 698 1.14 -35.48 10.84
N ILE A 699 1.99 -36.48 10.99
CA ILE A 699 3.43 -36.39 10.75
C ILE A 699 3.76 -37.33 9.60
N LEU A 700 4.21 -36.77 8.49
CA LEU A 700 4.73 -37.51 7.34
C LEU A 700 6.26 -37.41 7.39
N VAL A 701 6.92 -38.53 7.17
CA VAL A 701 8.36 -38.63 7.03
C VAL A 701 8.69 -39.14 5.64
N GLY A 702 9.56 -38.46 4.92
CA GLY A 702 10.04 -38.86 3.60
C GLY A 702 11.54 -39.08 3.61
N VAL A 703 12.01 -40.19 3.08
CA VAL A 703 13.43 -40.44 2.79
C VAL A 703 13.70 -40.19 1.32
N ILE A 704 14.70 -39.38 1.00
CA ILE A 704 15.06 -39.04 -0.38
C ILE A 704 15.94 -40.15 -0.98
N ASP A 705 15.66 -40.51 -2.23
CA ASP A 705 16.60 -41.26 -3.07
C ASP A 705 17.64 -40.35 -3.70
N ASN A 706 18.80 -40.18 -3.07
CA ASN A 706 19.90 -39.33 -3.53
C ASN A 706 20.40 -39.74 -4.92
N GLY A 707 20.45 -41.06 -5.23
CA GLY A 707 20.90 -41.56 -6.52
C GLY A 707 19.93 -41.21 -7.65
N LEU A 708 18.62 -41.31 -7.38
CA LEU A 708 17.60 -40.88 -8.33
C LEU A 708 17.63 -39.34 -8.51
N PHE A 709 17.77 -38.60 -7.41
CA PHE A 709 17.90 -37.14 -7.45
C PHE A 709 19.10 -36.69 -8.29
N ASP A 710 20.30 -37.27 -8.08
CA ASP A 710 21.51 -36.92 -8.82
C ASP A 710 21.38 -37.25 -10.32
N ARG A 711 20.72 -38.34 -10.69
CA ARG A 711 20.44 -38.64 -12.10
C ARG A 711 19.49 -37.60 -12.74
N GLY A 712 18.43 -37.21 -12.02
CA GLY A 712 17.53 -36.16 -12.50
C GLY A 712 18.19 -34.79 -12.59
N TYR A 713 19.00 -34.43 -11.58
CA TYR A 713 19.76 -33.19 -11.58
C TYR A 713 20.73 -33.09 -12.75
N ALA A 714 21.43 -34.18 -13.09
CA ALA A 714 22.33 -34.21 -14.24
C ALA A 714 21.58 -33.87 -15.56
N LEU A 715 20.36 -34.43 -15.75
CA LEU A 715 19.55 -34.10 -16.93
C LEU A 715 19.19 -32.61 -17.00
N PHE A 716 18.88 -31.98 -15.85
CA PHE A 716 18.56 -30.55 -15.81
C PHE A 716 19.80 -29.67 -16.01
N ALA A 717 20.94 -30.06 -15.51
CA ALA A 717 22.18 -29.30 -15.57
C ALA A 717 22.85 -29.30 -16.95
N ASP A 718 22.52 -30.26 -17.80
CA ASP A 718 23.07 -30.37 -19.16
C ASP A 718 22.48 -29.31 -20.13
N GLU A 719 21.22 -28.91 -19.92
CA GLU A 719 20.49 -28.04 -20.84
C GLU A 719 19.93 -26.82 -20.09
N VAL A 720 20.78 -25.83 -19.80
CA VAL A 720 20.45 -24.64 -18.99
C VAL A 720 20.36 -23.38 -19.83
N LEU A 721 19.54 -22.43 -19.40
CA LEU A 721 19.47 -21.08 -19.94
C LEU A 721 20.65 -20.25 -19.46
N ASN A 722 21.59 -19.98 -20.36
CA ASN A 722 22.73 -19.11 -20.14
C ASN A 722 22.33 -17.66 -20.38
N LEU A 723 22.20 -16.88 -19.30
CA LEU A 723 21.77 -15.48 -19.38
C LEU A 723 22.85 -14.61 -20.01
N THR A 724 22.45 -13.78 -20.96
CA THR A 724 23.28 -12.73 -21.59
C THR A 724 22.91 -11.33 -21.10
N GLU A 725 21.68 -11.16 -20.64
CA GLU A 725 21.18 -9.90 -20.08
C GLU A 725 20.14 -10.20 -19.01
N PHE A 726 20.27 -9.51 -17.88
CA PHE A 726 19.27 -9.56 -16.79
C PHE A 726 18.99 -8.17 -16.26
N SER A 727 17.71 -7.82 -16.19
CA SER A 727 17.20 -6.64 -15.50
C SER A 727 15.85 -6.96 -14.84
N GLU A 728 15.30 -6.01 -14.08
CA GLU A 728 14.01 -6.21 -13.41
C GLU A 728 12.88 -6.59 -14.40
N THR A 729 12.93 -6.12 -15.65
CA THR A 729 11.85 -6.27 -16.63
C THR A 729 12.27 -6.93 -17.95
N LYS A 730 13.55 -7.28 -18.10
CA LYS A 730 14.07 -7.92 -19.30
C LYS A 730 15.07 -9.00 -18.93
N ILE A 731 14.88 -10.17 -19.51
CA ILE A 731 15.75 -11.32 -19.34
C ILE A 731 16.04 -11.86 -20.72
N SER A 732 17.31 -11.99 -21.09
CA SER A 732 17.73 -12.60 -22.36
C SER A 732 18.81 -13.64 -22.12
N GLY A 733 18.83 -14.67 -22.94
CA GLY A 733 19.84 -15.74 -22.85
C GLY A 733 19.73 -16.72 -24.00
N ASN A 734 20.61 -17.71 -23.96
CA ASN A 734 20.64 -18.77 -24.96
C ASN A 734 20.55 -20.13 -24.25
N VAL A 735 19.86 -21.06 -24.86
CA VAL A 735 19.79 -22.47 -24.43
C VAL A 735 20.06 -23.39 -25.60
N THR A 736 20.87 -24.42 -25.40
CA THR A 736 21.06 -25.51 -26.37
C THR A 736 20.21 -26.69 -25.93
N VAL A 737 19.25 -27.06 -26.75
CA VAL A 737 18.27 -28.11 -26.52
C VAL A 737 18.69 -29.36 -27.20
N ILE A 738 18.88 -30.45 -26.47
CA ILE A 738 19.28 -31.76 -26.99
C ILE A 738 18.07 -32.55 -27.52
N LYS A 739 16.92 -32.35 -26.85
CA LYS A 739 15.67 -33.03 -27.17
C LYS A 739 14.47 -32.12 -26.91
N ASP A 740 13.49 -32.20 -27.84
CA ASP A 740 12.23 -31.44 -27.69
C ASP A 740 11.65 -31.52 -26.28
N GLY A 741 11.36 -30.35 -25.68
CA GLY A 741 10.89 -30.27 -24.31
C GLY A 741 10.30 -28.91 -23.93
N LEU A 742 10.30 -28.63 -22.62
CA LEU A 742 9.93 -27.33 -22.09
C LEU A 742 11.15 -26.68 -21.42
N LEU A 743 11.40 -25.42 -21.75
CA LEU A 743 12.27 -24.60 -20.92
C LEU A 743 11.45 -24.14 -19.72
N TYR A 744 11.64 -24.80 -18.57
CA TYR A 744 11.08 -24.36 -17.31
C TYR A 744 11.86 -23.16 -16.78
N THR A 745 11.17 -22.20 -16.19
CA THR A 745 11.79 -21.09 -15.47
C THR A 745 11.14 -20.89 -14.12
N SER A 746 11.92 -20.40 -13.13
CA SER A 746 11.38 -20.00 -11.83
C SER A 746 10.80 -18.59 -11.82
N ILE A 747 10.29 -18.12 -12.95
CA ILE A 747 9.63 -16.82 -13.12
C ILE A 747 8.13 -16.99 -12.85
N PRO A 748 7.54 -16.29 -11.87
CA PRO A 748 6.10 -16.33 -11.67
C PRO A 748 5.34 -15.82 -12.90
N ASN A 749 4.35 -16.59 -13.32
CA ASN A 749 3.53 -16.27 -14.48
C ASN A 749 2.64 -15.05 -14.20
N SER A 750 2.69 -14.08 -15.08
CA SER A 750 1.82 -12.90 -15.09
C SER A 750 1.43 -12.56 -16.51
N LYS A 751 0.22 -12.04 -16.70
CA LYS A 751 -0.27 -11.54 -18.01
C LYS A 751 0.61 -10.44 -18.61
N SER A 752 1.47 -9.83 -17.80
CA SER A 752 2.38 -8.77 -18.22
C SER A 752 3.72 -9.30 -18.76
N TRP A 753 4.02 -10.59 -18.59
CA TRP A 753 5.16 -11.21 -19.24
C TRP A 753 4.84 -11.61 -20.68
N SER A 754 5.78 -11.38 -21.56
CA SER A 754 5.82 -11.89 -22.95
C SER A 754 7.15 -12.58 -23.17
N ALA A 755 7.15 -13.57 -24.06
CA ALA A 755 8.35 -14.34 -24.41
C ALA A 755 8.59 -14.32 -25.91
N ARG A 756 9.86 -14.37 -26.30
CA ARG A 756 10.30 -14.59 -27.67
C ARG A 756 11.33 -15.69 -27.72
N VAL A 757 11.21 -16.52 -28.72
CA VAL A 757 12.18 -17.56 -29.10
C VAL A 757 12.71 -17.18 -30.49
N ASP A 758 14.02 -17.01 -30.62
CA ASP A 758 14.70 -16.59 -31.87
C ASP A 758 14.08 -15.31 -32.49
N GLY A 759 13.67 -14.37 -31.61
CA GLY A 759 13.06 -13.11 -32.03
C GLY A 759 11.55 -13.19 -32.37
N ILE A 760 10.96 -14.38 -32.42
CA ILE A 760 9.54 -14.62 -32.71
C ILE A 760 8.76 -14.76 -31.39
N GLU A 761 7.58 -14.14 -31.30
CA GLU A 761 6.72 -14.24 -30.11
C GLU A 761 6.31 -15.71 -29.89
N ALA A 762 6.51 -16.19 -28.65
CA ALA A 762 6.22 -17.56 -28.25
C ALA A 762 5.16 -17.59 -27.14
N PRO A 763 4.23 -18.54 -27.16
CA PRO A 763 3.22 -18.69 -26.11
C PRO A 763 3.86 -19.15 -24.81
N ILE A 764 3.51 -18.47 -23.70
CA ILE A 764 3.89 -18.88 -22.35
C ILE A 764 2.98 -20.00 -21.87
N ILE A 765 3.58 -21.08 -21.36
CA ILE A 765 2.91 -22.19 -20.68
C ILE A 765 3.07 -21.98 -19.19
N GLY A 766 1.97 -22.01 -18.44
CA GLY A 766 2.00 -21.92 -16.98
C GLY A 766 2.08 -23.32 -16.34
N ILE A 767 3.21 -23.67 -15.75
CA ILE A 767 3.32 -24.88 -14.94
C ILE A 767 2.50 -24.68 -13.67
N ASP A 768 1.49 -25.53 -13.49
CA ASP A 768 0.44 -25.37 -12.48
C ASP A 768 -0.27 -24.00 -12.54
N GLY A 769 -0.22 -23.35 -13.70
CA GLY A 769 -0.67 -21.96 -13.90
C GLY A 769 0.26 -20.90 -13.34
N CYS A 770 1.33 -21.26 -12.64
CA CYS A 770 2.15 -20.40 -11.79
C CYS A 770 3.52 -20.02 -12.32
N MET A 771 4.29 -20.98 -12.83
CA MET A 771 5.65 -20.74 -13.28
C MET A 771 5.72 -20.76 -14.81
N ILE A 772 6.54 -19.87 -15.40
CA ILE A 772 6.66 -19.74 -16.84
C ILE A 772 7.47 -20.89 -17.41
N ALA A 773 6.95 -21.51 -18.47
CA ALA A 773 7.70 -22.42 -19.35
C ALA A 773 7.46 -22.08 -20.82
N LEU A 774 8.42 -22.45 -21.68
CA LEU A 774 8.35 -22.32 -23.14
C LEU A 774 8.59 -23.66 -23.81
N ARG A 775 7.84 -23.98 -24.85
CA ARG A 775 8.09 -25.18 -25.67
C ARG A 775 9.22 -24.90 -26.64
N LEU A 776 10.26 -25.73 -26.62
CA LEU A 776 11.41 -25.64 -27.52
C LEU A 776 11.64 -26.97 -28.23
N SER A 777 12.07 -26.87 -29.48
CA SER A 777 12.57 -28.00 -30.29
C SER A 777 14.06 -28.20 -30.03
N GLU A 778 14.60 -29.32 -30.57
CA GLU A 778 16.05 -29.54 -30.61
C GLU A 778 16.75 -28.41 -31.37
N GLY A 779 17.88 -27.90 -30.85
CA GLY A 779 18.67 -26.84 -31.43
C GLY A 779 19.13 -25.80 -30.41
N THR A 780 19.82 -24.77 -30.87
CA THR A 780 20.21 -23.62 -30.05
C THR A 780 19.25 -22.47 -30.27
N HIS A 781 18.63 -21.97 -29.17
CA HIS A 781 17.61 -20.95 -29.20
C HIS A 781 18.02 -19.73 -28.41
N GLY A 782 17.74 -18.54 -28.95
CA GLY A 782 17.78 -17.27 -28.25
C GLY A 782 16.45 -16.98 -27.56
N ILE A 783 16.47 -16.82 -26.25
CA ILE A 783 15.28 -16.62 -25.42
C ILE A 783 15.26 -15.18 -24.91
N GLU A 784 14.11 -14.54 -25.01
CA GLU A 784 13.87 -13.21 -24.42
C GLU A 784 12.54 -13.18 -23.69
N PHE A 785 12.57 -12.79 -22.43
CA PHE A 785 11.36 -12.43 -21.63
C PHE A 785 11.34 -10.93 -21.43
N ARG A 786 10.12 -10.33 -21.57
CA ARG A 786 9.88 -8.92 -21.30
C ARG A 786 8.62 -8.73 -20.46
N TYR A 787 8.74 -7.94 -19.41
CA TYR A 787 7.63 -7.54 -18.58
C TYR A 787 7.07 -6.19 -19.03
N HIS A 788 5.81 -6.18 -19.46
CA HIS A 788 5.09 -4.98 -19.89
C HIS A 788 3.78 -4.85 -19.12
N ASN A 789 3.77 -4.00 -18.09
CA ASN A 789 2.55 -3.74 -17.32
C ASN A 789 1.59 -2.85 -18.14
N ARG A 790 0.69 -3.49 -18.90
CA ARG A 790 -0.32 -2.81 -19.74
C ARG A 790 -1.30 -2.01 -18.90
N ASP A 791 -1.61 -2.48 -17.67
CA ASP A 791 -2.53 -1.83 -16.75
C ASP A 791 -1.93 -0.52 -16.24
N LEU A 792 -0.62 -0.49 -15.98
CA LEU A 792 0.11 0.73 -15.65
C LEU A 792 0.08 1.74 -16.82
N GLN A 793 0.30 1.28 -18.05
CA GLN A 793 0.25 2.15 -19.23
C GLN A 793 -1.14 2.78 -19.40
N ALA A 794 -2.19 1.97 -19.31
CA ALA A 794 -3.58 2.46 -19.34
C ALA A 794 -3.85 3.46 -18.21
N GLY A 795 -3.42 3.13 -16.99
CA GLY A 795 -3.53 4.00 -15.81
C GLY A 795 -2.81 5.33 -15.99
N ILE A 796 -1.59 5.34 -16.54
CA ILE A 796 -0.83 6.56 -16.85
C ILE A 796 -1.57 7.44 -17.86
N ILE A 797 -2.10 6.85 -18.93
CA ILE A 797 -2.86 7.60 -19.95
C ILE A 797 -4.09 8.26 -19.30
N ILE A 798 -4.86 7.53 -18.50
CA ILE A 798 -6.04 8.05 -17.80
C ILE A 798 -5.63 9.17 -16.83
N SER A 799 -4.54 9.00 -16.09
CA SER A 799 -4.03 10.01 -15.14
C SER A 799 -3.61 11.29 -15.86
N LEU A 800 -2.91 11.18 -17.00
CA LEU A 800 -2.48 12.33 -17.80
C LEU A 800 -3.67 13.07 -18.39
N ILE A 801 -4.67 12.36 -18.93
CA ILE A 801 -5.92 12.98 -19.41
C ILE A 801 -6.64 13.70 -18.27
N SER A 802 -6.77 13.06 -17.11
CA SER A 802 -7.42 13.62 -15.93
C SER A 802 -6.66 14.85 -15.40
N LEU A 803 -5.33 14.81 -15.42
CA LEU A 803 -4.48 15.93 -15.03
C LEU A 803 -4.65 17.12 -15.99
N ALA A 804 -4.70 16.85 -17.29
CA ALA A 804 -4.95 17.89 -18.30
C ALA A 804 -6.33 18.54 -18.09
N VAL A 805 -7.38 17.74 -17.88
CA VAL A 805 -8.72 18.23 -17.57
C VAL A 805 -8.71 19.09 -16.30
N PHE A 806 -8.08 18.61 -15.23
CA PHE A 806 -8.01 19.33 -13.96
C PHE A 806 -7.24 20.63 -14.08
N ALA A 807 -6.10 20.62 -14.79
CA ALA A 807 -5.32 21.81 -15.08
C ALA A 807 -6.13 22.86 -15.87
N VAL A 808 -6.86 22.45 -16.91
CA VAL A 808 -7.76 23.34 -17.68
C VAL A 808 -8.84 23.95 -16.77
N LEU A 809 -9.45 23.16 -15.89
CA LEU A 809 -10.45 23.65 -14.94
C LEU A 809 -9.87 24.66 -13.93
N ILE A 810 -8.62 24.46 -13.51
CA ILE A 810 -7.91 25.42 -12.64
C ILE A 810 -7.59 26.71 -13.40
N VAL A 811 -7.00 26.57 -14.57
CA VAL A 811 -6.51 27.70 -15.40
C VAL A 811 -7.67 28.60 -15.83
N ARG A 812 -8.81 28.01 -16.26
CA ARG A 812 -10.01 28.79 -16.63
C ARG A 812 -10.53 29.73 -15.53
N LYS A 813 -10.22 29.49 -14.28
CA LYS A 813 -10.64 30.33 -13.15
C LYS A 813 -9.59 31.36 -12.72
N ILE A 814 -8.32 31.14 -13.06
CA ILE A 814 -7.20 32.01 -12.69
C ILE A 814 -6.91 33.02 -13.80
N PHE A 815 -7.00 32.60 -15.05
CA PHE A 815 -6.65 33.43 -16.20
C PHE A 815 -7.89 33.84 -16.99
N PRO A 816 -7.86 35.03 -17.63
CA PRO A 816 -8.92 35.44 -18.54
C PRO A 816 -9.20 34.40 -19.61
N ARG A 817 -10.47 34.25 -20.00
CA ARG A 817 -10.92 33.27 -21.01
C ARG A 817 -10.10 33.35 -22.30
N GLU A 818 -9.71 34.58 -22.68
CA GLU A 818 -8.85 34.82 -23.83
C GLU A 818 -7.49 34.09 -23.74
N MET A 819 -6.84 34.17 -22.56
CA MET A 819 -5.52 33.55 -22.37
C MET A 819 -5.59 32.01 -22.35
N VAL A 820 -6.64 31.45 -21.77
CA VAL A 820 -6.87 30.00 -21.77
C VAL A 820 -7.11 29.47 -23.17
N ASN A 821 -7.98 30.16 -23.95
CA ASN A 821 -8.24 29.83 -25.34
C ASN A 821 -6.98 29.99 -26.19
N TYR A 822 -6.14 31.01 -25.93
CA TYR A 822 -4.87 31.21 -26.63
C TYR A 822 -3.93 30.01 -26.44
N LEU A 823 -3.75 29.55 -25.22
CA LEU A 823 -2.89 28.38 -24.91
C LEU A 823 -3.47 27.08 -25.53
N PHE A 824 -4.78 26.88 -25.42
CA PHE A 824 -5.44 25.70 -26.00
C PHE A 824 -5.28 25.65 -27.52
N PHE A 825 -5.57 26.74 -28.22
CA PHE A 825 -5.44 26.79 -29.67
C PHE A 825 -3.98 26.84 -30.12
N GLY A 826 -3.06 27.29 -29.27
CA GLY A 826 -1.63 27.16 -29.50
C GLY A 826 -1.17 25.69 -29.51
N ALA A 827 -1.60 24.90 -28.54
CA ALA A 827 -1.35 23.46 -28.52
C ALA A 827 -2.00 22.73 -29.70
N ALA A 828 -3.26 23.10 -30.05
CA ALA A 828 -3.96 22.56 -31.20
C ALA A 828 -3.23 22.91 -32.53
N THR A 829 -2.64 24.10 -32.65
CA THR A 829 -1.82 24.50 -33.80
C THR A 829 -0.60 23.58 -33.96
N THR A 830 0.07 23.25 -32.86
CA THR A 830 1.21 22.31 -32.87
C THR A 830 0.78 20.92 -33.32
N PHE A 831 -0.34 20.46 -32.82
CA PHE A 831 -0.91 19.15 -33.22
C PHE A 831 -1.28 19.14 -34.72
N VAL A 832 -1.91 20.20 -35.23
CA VAL A 832 -2.21 20.35 -36.69
C VAL A 832 -0.92 20.34 -37.50
N ASN A 833 0.11 21.04 -37.05
CA ASN A 833 1.41 21.06 -37.73
C ASN A 833 1.99 19.63 -37.86
N TRP A 834 2.06 18.89 -36.80
CA TRP A 834 2.57 17.52 -36.79
C TRP A 834 1.74 16.56 -37.64
N SER A 835 0.40 16.69 -37.55
CA SER A 835 -0.52 15.83 -38.34
C SER A 835 -0.40 16.08 -39.81
N VAL A 836 -0.37 17.37 -40.24
CA VAL A 836 -0.22 17.76 -41.64
C VAL A 836 1.16 17.34 -42.19
N TYR A 837 2.21 17.51 -41.38
CA TYR A 837 3.55 17.04 -41.74
C TYR A 837 3.57 15.52 -41.99
N GLY A 838 3.02 14.76 -41.03
CA GLY A 838 2.94 13.28 -41.13
C GLY A 838 2.14 12.85 -42.39
N LEU A 839 1.01 13.49 -42.64
CA LEU A 839 0.19 13.21 -43.83
C LEU A 839 0.92 13.58 -45.15
N ALA A 840 1.57 14.75 -45.20
CA ALA A 840 2.27 15.22 -46.38
C ALA A 840 3.46 14.31 -46.74
N VAL A 841 4.28 13.94 -45.78
CA VAL A 841 5.49 13.15 -46.04
C VAL A 841 5.15 11.66 -46.23
N ARG A 842 4.28 11.07 -45.34
CA ARG A 842 4.03 9.62 -45.34
C ARG A 842 2.99 9.17 -46.37
N PHE A 843 1.92 9.95 -46.56
CA PHE A 843 0.82 9.54 -47.45
C PHE A 843 0.82 10.25 -48.81
N ALA A 844 1.23 11.53 -48.88
CA ALA A 844 1.28 12.26 -50.14
C ALA A 844 2.67 12.22 -50.85
N GLY A 845 3.68 11.60 -50.23
CA GLY A 845 5.00 11.40 -50.82
C GLY A 845 5.85 12.66 -51.01
N PHE A 846 5.52 13.78 -50.35
CA PHE A 846 6.31 15.00 -50.46
C PHE A 846 7.67 14.86 -49.76
N SER A 847 8.68 15.58 -50.24
CA SER A 847 9.97 15.65 -49.54
C SER A 847 9.81 16.26 -48.15
N VAL A 848 10.70 15.93 -47.21
CA VAL A 848 10.72 16.46 -45.81
C VAL A 848 10.63 17.97 -45.80
N THR A 849 11.34 18.68 -46.68
CA THR A 849 11.35 20.13 -46.77
C THR A 849 9.99 20.68 -47.21
N VAL A 850 9.42 20.13 -48.29
CA VAL A 850 8.12 20.53 -48.84
C VAL A 850 7.01 20.22 -47.84
N GLY A 851 7.03 19.02 -47.21
CA GLY A 851 6.07 18.63 -46.19
C GLY A 851 6.10 19.56 -44.99
N ASN A 852 7.28 20.00 -44.53
CA ASN A 852 7.43 20.95 -43.44
C ASN A 852 6.87 22.35 -43.76
N VAL A 853 7.12 22.85 -44.99
CA VAL A 853 6.56 24.14 -45.43
C VAL A 853 5.03 24.08 -45.49
N ILE A 854 4.45 23.04 -46.04
CA ILE A 854 3.01 22.83 -46.11
C ILE A 854 2.42 22.80 -44.68
N ALA A 855 3.01 22.01 -43.79
CA ALA A 855 2.57 21.89 -42.40
C ALA A 855 2.63 23.23 -41.67
N TRP A 856 3.70 24.01 -41.84
CA TRP A 856 3.85 25.33 -41.25
C TRP A 856 2.80 26.31 -41.78
N VAL A 857 2.55 26.38 -43.09
CA VAL A 857 1.52 27.25 -43.66
C VAL A 857 0.14 26.90 -43.14
N VAL A 858 -0.23 25.63 -43.15
CA VAL A 858 -1.54 25.18 -42.63
C VAL A 858 -1.69 25.51 -41.13
N ALA A 859 -0.65 25.30 -40.35
CA ALA A 859 -0.64 25.59 -38.93
C ALA A 859 -0.79 27.09 -38.64
N VAL A 860 -0.12 27.96 -39.42
CA VAL A 860 -0.22 29.43 -39.31
C VAL A 860 -1.64 29.91 -39.67
N VAL A 861 -2.23 29.39 -40.73
CA VAL A 861 -3.62 29.68 -41.13
C VAL A 861 -4.60 29.23 -40.03
N PHE A 862 -4.44 28.01 -39.52
CA PHE A 862 -5.25 27.50 -38.41
C PHE A 862 -5.11 28.36 -37.17
N ALA A 863 -3.89 28.75 -36.80
CA ALA A 863 -3.64 29.64 -35.67
C ALA A 863 -4.28 31.02 -35.85
N PHE A 864 -4.20 31.62 -37.03
CA PHE A 864 -4.84 32.90 -37.34
C PHE A 864 -6.36 32.82 -37.17
N MET A 865 -6.99 31.80 -37.78
CA MET A 865 -8.44 31.59 -37.74
C MET A 865 -8.94 31.38 -36.31
N THR A 866 -8.31 30.50 -35.57
CA THR A 866 -8.69 30.19 -34.18
C THR A 866 -8.47 31.37 -33.25
N ASN A 867 -7.39 32.12 -33.40
CA ASN A 867 -7.13 33.33 -32.62
C ASN A 867 -8.16 34.41 -32.92
N LYS A 868 -8.46 34.66 -34.21
CA LYS A 868 -9.48 35.64 -34.63
C LYS A 868 -10.86 35.30 -34.06
N ILE A 869 -11.33 34.03 -34.22
CA ILE A 869 -12.72 33.68 -33.95
C ILE A 869 -12.95 33.43 -32.45
N TRP A 870 -12.10 32.58 -31.82
CA TRP A 870 -12.38 32.04 -30.48
C TRP A 870 -11.50 32.64 -29.36
N VAL A 871 -10.34 33.18 -29.69
CA VAL A 871 -9.46 33.79 -28.67
C VAL A 871 -9.79 35.25 -28.45
N PHE A 872 -9.67 36.08 -29.50
CA PHE A 872 -9.86 37.53 -29.42
C PHE A 872 -11.24 38.02 -29.89
N GLU A 873 -12.10 37.10 -30.40
CA GLU A 873 -13.48 37.36 -30.80
C GLU A 873 -13.62 38.50 -31.81
N SER A 874 -12.66 38.68 -32.71
CA SER A 874 -12.72 39.63 -33.83
C SER A 874 -13.68 39.10 -34.91
N ARG A 875 -14.95 39.51 -34.86
CA ARG A 875 -16.04 38.95 -35.68
C ARG A 875 -16.17 39.58 -37.06
N SER A 876 -15.49 40.67 -37.33
CA SER A 876 -15.53 41.36 -38.64
C SER A 876 -14.68 40.60 -39.67
N TRP A 877 -15.29 40.33 -40.85
CA TRP A 877 -14.65 39.67 -41.98
C TRP A 877 -14.46 40.61 -43.17
N GLN A 878 -14.41 41.91 -42.92
CA GLN A 878 -14.13 42.88 -43.96
C GLN A 878 -12.75 42.61 -44.58
N PRO A 879 -12.59 42.54 -45.92
CA PRO A 879 -11.35 42.09 -46.56
C PRO A 879 -10.11 42.89 -46.16
N LEU A 880 -10.22 44.21 -46.03
CA LEU A 880 -9.12 45.06 -45.62
C LEU A 880 -8.67 44.80 -44.17
N LEU A 881 -9.63 44.55 -43.25
CA LEU A 881 -9.32 44.21 -41.88
C LEU A 881 -8.66 42.82 -41.74
N VAL A 882 -9.20 41.85 -42.44
CA VAL A 882 -8.61 40.50 -42.47
C VAL A 882 -7.20 40.48 -43.04
N LEU A 883 -6.95 41.27 -44.10
CA LEU A 883 -5.62 41.41 -44.69
C LEU A 883 -4.63 42.09 -43.73
N ARG A 884 -5.08 43.12 -43.03
CA ARG A 884 -4.26 43.82 -42.02
C ARG A 884 -3.97 42.94 -40.81
N GLU A 885 -4.97 42.30 -40.23
CA GLU A 885 -4.78 41.38 -39.12
C GLU A 885 -3.91 40.16 -39.51
N GLY A 886 -4.13 39.58 -40.70
CA GLY A 886 -3.38 38.43 -41.19
C GLY A 886 -1.91 38.74 -41.49
N SER A 887 -1.62 39.89 -42.16
CA SER A 887 -0.25 40.27 -42.42
C SER A 887 0.52 40.63 -41.13
N THR A 888 -0.16 41.32 -40.20
CA THR A 888 0.46 41.66 -38.89
C THR A 888 0.69 40.38 -38.06
N PHE A 889 -0.25 39.41 -38.11
CA PHE A 889 -0.11 38.09 -37.43
C PHE A 889 1.07 37.32 -38.00
N LEU A 890 1.20 37.25 -39.30
CA LEU A 890 2.31 36.62 -39.97
C LEU A 890 3.66 37.26 -39.62
N GLY A 891 3.72 38.61 -39.68
CA GLY A 891 4.90 39.38 -39.26
C GLY A 891 5.32 39.13 -37.82
N ALA A 892 4.35 39.04 -36.89
CA ALA A 892 4.60 38.68 -35.49
C ALA A 892 5.16 37.25 -35.33
N ARG A 893 4.68 36.29 -36.14
CA ARG A 893 5.19 34.92 -36.16
C ARG A 893 6.62 34.80 -36.69
N ILE A 894 6.93 35.54 -37.75
CA ILE A 894 8.30 35.60 -38.32
C ILE A 894 9.25 36.25 -37.30
N PHE A 895 8.83 37.33 -36.65
CA PHE A 895 9.64 38.04 -35.62
C PHE A 895 9.89 37.13 -34.42
N SER A 896 8.86 36.42 -33.91
CA SER A 896 9.01 35.52 -32.82
C SER A 896 9.89 34.30 -33.13
N GLY A 897 9.86 33.81 -34.37
CA GLY A 897 10.80 32.82 -34.87
C GLY A 897 12.26 33.28 -34.85
N PHE A 898 12.50 34.55 -35.23
CA PHE A 898 13.83 35.15 -35.15
C PHE A 898 14.32 35.27 -33.69
N VAL A 899 13.43 35.68 -32.77
CA VAL A 899 13.74 35.73 -31.32
C VAL A 899 14.09 34.34 -30.80
N GLU A 900 13.42 33.31 -31.26
CA GLU A 900 13.71 31.92 -30.88
C GLU A 900 15.07 31.44 -31.37
N ILE A 901 15.37 31.71 -32.65
CA ILE A 901 16.63 31.29 -33.29
C ILE A 901 17.84 32.02 -32.66
N ALA A 902 17.70 33.28 -32.35
CA ALA A 902 18.77 34.09 -31.74
C ALA A 902 18.85 33.92 -30.21
N GLY A 903 17.70 33.78 -29.54
CA GLY A 903 17.60 33.72 -28.09
C GLY A 903 18.15 32.45 -27.46
N VAL A 904 17.97 31.30 -28.09
CA VAL A 904 18.46 30.03 -27.55
C VAL A 904 20.00 30.00 -27.47
N PRO A 905 20.76 30.33 -28.53
CA PRO A 905 22.22 30.37 -28.45
C PRO A 905 22.73 31.47 -27.50
N LEU A 906 22.00 32.59 -27.42
CA LEU A 906 22.35 33.67 -26.50
C LEU A 906 22.25 33.21 -25.03
N LEU A 907 21.10 32.64 -24.63
CA LEU A 907 20.90 32.16 -23.26
C LEU A 907 21.85 30.99 -22.92
N TYR A 908 22.14 30.13 -23.89
CA TYR A 908 23.12 29.06 -23.73
C TYR A 908 24.52 29.63 -23.40
N ARG A 909 24.94 30.66 -24.12
CA ARG A 909 26.24 31.35 -23.90
C ARG A 909 26.31 32.11 -22.56
N ILE A 910 25.21 32.59 -22.01
CA ILE A 910 25.17 33.34 -20.74
C ILE A 910 25.07 32.39 -19.52
N GLY A 911 25.17 31.06 -19.71
CA GLY A 911 25.22 30.08 -18.61
C GLY A 911 23.94 29.30 -18.37
N LEU A 912 22.87 29.46 -19.19
CA LEU A 912 21.69 28.59 -19.14
C LEU A 912 21.91 27.30 -19.95
N ASN A 913 22.97 26.58 -19.65
CA ASN A 913 23.41 25.40 -20.40
C ASN A 913 23.16 24.06 -19.69
N TYR A 914 22.38 24.06 -18.59
CA TYR A 914 22.06 22.83 -17.84
C TYR A 914 21.32 21.82 -18.74
N PRO A 915 21.84 20.58 -18.88
CA PRO A 915 21.14 19.55 -19.61
C PRO A 915 19.87 19.15 -18.86
N LEU A 916 18.72 19.25 -19.52
CA LEU A 916 17.44 18.73 -19.02
C LEU A 916 17.08 17.54 -19.91
N LEU A 917 16.72 16.40 -19.32
CA LEU A 917 16.45 15.13 -20.02
C LEU A 917 17.65 14.63 -20.87
N GLY A 918 18.89 14.97 -20.47
CA GLY A 918 20.10 14.59 -21.20
C GLY A 918 20.36 15.36 -22.50
N ILE A 919 19.58 16.42 -22.79
CA ILE A 919 19.71 17.25 -24.00
C ILE A 919 20.38 18.57 -23.66
N GLU A 920 21.55 18.85 -24.26
CA GLU A 920 22.24 20.12 -24.10
C GLU A 920 21.41 21.32 -24.63
N GLY A 921 21.42 22.43 -23.90
CA GLY A 921 20.73 23.66 -24.26
C GLY A 921 19.19 23.56 -24.14
N PHE A 922 18.63 22.46 -23.70
CA PHE A 922 17.18 22.29 -23.60
C PHE A 922 16.56 23.28 -22.60
N THR A 923 17.27 23.61 -21.50
CA THR A 923 16.83 24.63 -20.54
C THR A 923 16.71 26.02 -21.19
N ALA A 924 17.70 26.43 -21.98
CA ALA A 924 17.65 27.69 -22.75
C ALA A 924 16.47 27.67 -23.74
N LYS A 925 16.22 26.53 -24.40
CA LYS A 925 15.10 26.36 -25.34
C LYS A 925 13.75 26.53 -24.65
N VAL A 926 13.55 25.94 -23.48
CA VAL A 926 12.31 26.05 -22.70
C VAL A 926 12.05 27.52 -22.31
N VAL A 927 13.06 28.21 -21.77
CA VAL A 927 12.93 29.62 -21.36
C VAL A 927 12.58 30.52 -22.53
N VAL A 928 13.28 30.38 -23.67
CA VAL A 928 12.99 31.17 -24.88
C VAL A 928 11.59 30.87 -25.40
N SER A 929 11.17 29.59 -25.42
CA SER A 929 9.83 29.21 -25.84
C SER A 929 8.73 29.86 -25.00
N VAL A 930 8.91 29.93 -23.68
CA VAL A 930 7.98 30.66 -22.77
C VAL A 930 7.94 32.16 -23.13
N ILE A 931 9.09 32.80 -23.35
CA ILE A 931 9.17 34.19 -23.74
C ILE A 931 8.43 34.44 -25.08
N VAL A 932 8.65 33.59 -26.06
CA VAL A 932 7.98 33.63 -27.38
C VAL A 932 6.46 33.48 -27.26
N ILE A 933 5.98 32.56 -26.41
CA ILE A 933 4.54 32.37 -26.17
C ILE A 933 3.91 33.63 -25.57
N VAL A 934 4.53 34.21 -24.55
CA VAL A 934 4.06 35.43 -23.87
C VAL A 934 4.08 36.60 -24.87
N MET A 935 5.15 36.77 -25.62
CA MET A 935 5.30 37.80 -26.60
C MET A 935 4.25 37.72 -27.73
N ASN A 936 4.01 36.52 -28.27
CA ASN A 936 3.00 36.29 -29.29
C ASN A 936 1.57 36.59 -28.75
N TYR A 937 1.30 36.27 -27.48
CA TYR A 937 0.02 36.61 -26.85
C TYR A 937 -0.14 38.16 -26.74
N ILE A 938 0.90 38.86 -26.27
CA ILE A 938 0.91 40.33 -26.14
C ILE A 938 0.69 40.97 -27.51
N PHE A 939 1.42 40.55 -28.54
CA PHE A 939 1.28 41.08 -29.90
C PHE A 939 -0.12 40.84 -30.46
N SER A 940 -0.66 39.60 -30.28
CA SER A 940 -2.00 39.29 -30.72
C SER A 940 -3.05 40.15 -30.03
N LYS A 941 -2.93 40.41 -28.73
CA LYS A 941 -3.90 41.16 -27.94
C LYS A 941 -3.82 42.68 -28.16
N LEU A 942 -2.62 43.24 -28.21
CA LEU A 942 -2.43 44.70 -28.22
C LEU A 942 -2.27 45.32 -29.60
N ILE A 943 -1.78 44.52 -30.59
CA ILE A 943 -1.42 45.02 -31.91
C ILE A 943 -2.35 44.45 -32.98
N ILE A 944 -2.56 43.12 -33.00
CA ILE A 944 -3.22 42.45 -34.13
C ILE A 944 -4.75 42.56 -34.02
N PHE A 945 -5.32 42.04 -32.90
CA PHE A 945 -6.77 42.01 -32.68
C PHE A 945 -7.25 43.09 -31.69
N ARG A 946 -6.79 44.31 -31.88
CA ARG A 946 -7.14 45.46 -31.03
C ARG A 946 -8.63 45.72 -31.17
N ARG A 947 -9.41 45.59 -30.06
CA ARG A 947 -10.79 46.07 -30.05
C ARG A 947 -10.77 47.58 -30.14
N GLU A 948 -11.33 48.13 -31.22
CA GLU A 948 -11.70 49.55 -31.24
C GLU A 948 -12.74 49.74 -30.15
N LYS A 949 -12.44 50.61 -29.17
CA LYS A 949 -13.46 51.03 -28.22
C LYS A 949 -14.53 51.70 -29.07
N ALA A 950 -15.72 51.11 -29.15
CA ALA A 950 -16.89 51.82 -29.62
C ALA A 950 -17.08 53.07 -28.74
N GLY A 951 -16.89 54.21 -29.33
CA GLY A 951 -17.13 55.52 -28.72
C GLY A 951 -18.60 55.71 -28.40
#